data_3e20e975545ba6c33c87abaae7a5d3a1
#
_entry.id   3e20e975545ba6c33c87abaae7a5d3a1
#
_cell.length_a   1.000
_cell.length_b   1.000
_cell.length_c   1.000
_cell.angle_alpha   90.00
_cell.angle_beta   90.00
_cell.angle_gamma   90.00
#
_symmetry.space_group_name_H-M   'P 1'
#
loop_
_entity.id
_entity.type
_entity.pdbx_description
1 polymer ?
#
loop_
_entity_poly.entity_id
_entity_poly.type
_entity_poly.pdbx_seq_one_letter_code
_entity_poly.pdbx_strand_id
1 'polypeptide(L)'
;MKKLLLAGLLFIFSVFFSLGVCAKDDTEETARPSVSGRLHVEGPHLLDQNGNHAVLRGVSTHGITWYPDFINDNFVKTLSEDWDSNIIRLAVYSDVYVKENRQEILQLVKKGIDNAIKEDMYVLVDWHTLTEHDPNVYKEEAKEFFEAVCSAYPNDPHIIYEICNEPNGETTWSNIRDYANELIPFIRYFSPDSVIVVGTPNYDRNLMAAARYPLEYENLMYALHFYATTHKKDLRHELVDAISRRVPIFISECGLSESSGDGAIDFDSAARWFKILDENHISYCIWSFSNKDEASAITKANYDPKTPFTDDALTGYGKWAREVIRGNDPYFIPPFDVTVDRSPLDWILRTLRPDEALSVLSWPHILLYGALFLTAVLFIYLIYRAVRKKRQETYDTLYGSKQNAALAALRTIALLISIFFTLCYLIWRVRFSVPVESGWIAITANIILLLVEVLGFFESVILYVHLMRMKDHPLPVIGDDEYPEVDIFIATYDEPEELLRRTLNGCNHLEYPDKSKVHIWLCDDNRRPSMRALADEMGVGYFDRPDNKGAKAGNLNNALSRTSAPYVVTFDADMIPMSCFLMKTIPYFVHAEKLGFVQTPQCFYQPDIFQHALYAEKTAPNEQDFFYRTVEVAKVSSNSVIYGGSNTVISRRALDAIGGFYTESITEDFATGLLIESAGFVSLAISEPLASGMTPNDYAEHLQQRRRWGRGVIGTAKKLKIMFRPGLTMAQRLSYMSSTIYWLSPIKTLIYLLSPLLFATFAVPVFQCSWADLVLYWLPMFIMQSICLRIMSKGSISLKWSGIYETTVMPHLLLPIILELCGISAKVFEVTAKGGTNARKKRDKRISRPFIILIVLSVIGIFRSLFVLYLTGAVGIVVLLFWIIRNMYYLIMALFLIGGRGSDSEPVRVIDAEPILLQRYRKTKPIGPVMEGI
;
A
#
# COMPACT_ATOMS: atom_id res chain seq x y z
N MET A 1 29.81 -5.79 9.55
CA MET A 1 28.42 -6.23 9.76
C MET A 1 27.66 -5.30 10.70
N LYS A 2 28.12 -5.04 11.98
CA LYS A 2 27.49 -3.99 12.83
C LYS A 2 27.46 -2.60 12.15
N LYS A 3 28.50 -2.21 11.40
CA LYS A 3 28.55 -0.95 10.65
C LYS A 3 27.62 -0.90 9.44
N LEU A 4 27.25 -2.04 8.82
CA LEU A 4 26.29 -2.09 7.69
C LEU A 4 24.83 -2.12 8.16
N LEU A 5 24.55 -2.80 9.28
CA LEU A 5 23.22 -2.72 9.92
C LEU A 5 22.97 -1.34 10.54
N LEU A 6 24.02 -0.76 11.14
CA LEU A 6 23.98 0.61 11.65
C LEU A 6 23.87 1.62 10.50
N ALA A 7 24.54 1.40 9.37
CA ALA A 7 24.42 2.23 8.18
C ALA A 7 23.05 2.09 7.51
N GLY A 8 22.46 0.89 7.48
CA GLY A 8 21.09 0.67 7.01
C GLY A 8 20.04 1.28 7.93
N LEU A 9 20.21 1.11 9.25
CA LEU A 9 19.37 1.76 10.26
C LEU A 9 19.58 3.28 10.29
N LEU A 10 20.82 3.75 10.15
CA LEU A 10 21.14 5.18 10.06
C LEU A 10 20.67 5.77 8.72
N PHE A 11 20.65 5.01 7.63
CA PHE A 11 20.06 5.44 6.35
C PHE A 11 18.54 5.51 6.46
N ILE A 12 17.91 4.51 7.07
CA ILE A 12 16.46 4.55 7.37
C ILE A 12 16.17 5.68 8.37
N PHE A 13 16.99 5.87 9.39
CA PHE A 13 16.86 6.96 10.37
C PHE A 13 17.22 8.34 9.77
N SER A 14 18.19 8.43 8.86
CA SER A 14 18.51 9.69 8.17
C SER A 14 17.46 10.05 7.13
N VAL A 15 16.82 9.06 6.47
CA VAL A 15 15.64 9.28 5.64
C VAL A 15 14.45 9.73 6.50
N PHE A 16 14.28 9.16 7.69
CA PHE A 16 13.27 9.63 8.66
C PHE A 16 13.62 10.98 9.28
N PHE A 17 14.90 11.28 9.54
CA PHE A 17 15.33 12.55 10.15
C PHE A 17 15.43 13.69 9.13
N SER A 18 15.79 13.42 7.88
CA SER A 18 15.68 14.40 6.79
C SER A 18 14.23 14.68 6.36
N LEU A 19 13.29 13.75 6.66
CA LEU A 19 11.85 13.98 6.51
C LEU A 19 11.26 14.74 7.72
N GLY A 20 11.90 14.69 8.89
CA GLY A 20 11.47 15.42 10.10
C GLY A 20 11.98 16.86 10.19
N VAL A 21 12.90 17.27 9.33
CA VAL A 21 13.45 18.65 9.29
C VAL A 21 12.81 19.52 8.20
N CYS A 22 11.94 18.93 7.34
CA CYS A 22 11.12 19.68 6.36
C CYS A 22 9.60 19.65 6.66
N ALA A 23 9.20 19.33 7.88
CA ALA A 23 7.90 19.74 8.39
C ALA A 23 8.11 21.07 9.13
N LYS A 24 8.39 22.15 8.40
CA LYS A 24 7.95 23.45 8.81
C LYS A 24 6.42 23.39 8.78
N ASP A 25 5.78 23.75 9.87
CA ASP A 25 4.36 24.09 9.91
C ASP A 25 4.16 25.27 8.94
N ASP A 26 3.96 24.96 7.68
CA ASP A 26 3.32 25.85 6.72
C ASP A 26 1.80 25.60 6.85
N THR A 27 1.22 26.01 7.97
CA THR A 27 -0.02 26.75 7.86
C THR A 27 0.40 28.00 7.10
N GLU A 28 0.27 28.00 5.77
CA GLU A 28 0.36 29.22 4.97
C GLU A 28 -0.68 30.17 5.54
N GLU A 29 -0.24 31.08 6.41
CA GLU A 29 -1.09 32.15 6.88
C GLU A 29 -1.44 32.95 5.64
N THR A 30 -2.73 33.14 5.36
CA THR A 30 -3.19 33.83 4.15
C THR A 30 -2.47 35.17 4.02
N ALA A 31 -1.75 35.38 2.93
CA ALA A 31 -0.94 36.59 2.71
C ALA A 31 -1.83 37.83 2.80
N ARG A 32 -1.60 38.67 3.82
CA ARG A 32 -2.34 39.95 4.04
C ARG A 32 -1.36 41.07 4.24
N PRO A 33 -1.70 42.32 3.81
CA PRO A 33 -0.81 43.47 3.96
C PRO A 33 -0.28 43.69 5.37
N SER A 34 -1.07 43.47 6.42
CA SER A 34 -0.67 43.63 7.82
C SER A 34 0.41 42.60 8.26
N VAL A 35 0.43 41.41 7.66
CA VAL A 35 1.36 40.33 8.00
C VAL A 35 2.49 40.24 6.97
N SER A 36 2.14 40.16 5.69
CA SER A 36 3.05 39.95 4.58
C SER A 36 3.74 41.24 4.13
N GLY A 37 3.19 42.41 4.49
CA GLY A 37 3.75 43.72 4.14
C GLY A 37 3.80 43.97 2.64
N ARG A 38 4.87 44.60 2.19
CA ARG A 38 5.09 44.88 0.77
C ARG A 38 5.51 43.61 0.03
N LEU A 39 4.83 43.37 -1.09
CA LEU A 39 5.17 42.26 -1.98
C LEU A 39 6.29 42.67 -2.96
N HIS A 40 7.10 41.67 -3.32
CA HIS A 40 8.11 41.84 -4.36
C HIS A 40 8.24 40.55 -5.19
N VAL A 41 8.83 40.68 -6.39
CA VAL A 41 9.03 39.56 -7.32
C VAL A 41 10.48 39.11 -7.31
N GLU A 42 10.74 37.85 -6.97
CA GLU A 42 12.06 37.25 -7.08
C GLU A 42 11.99 35.98 -7.94
N GLY A 43 12.67 36.01 -9.09
CA GLY A 43 12.57 34.95 -10.09
C GLY A 43 11.12 34.81 -10.60
N PRO A 44 10.51 33.61 -10.54
CA PRO A 44 9.12 33.38 -10.97
C PRO A 44 8.07 33.67 -9.89
N HIS A 45 8.47 34.01 -8.66
CA HIS A 45 7.60 34.00 -7.48
C HIS A 45 7.30 35.40 -6.96
N LEU A 46 6.06 35.57 -6.51
CA LEU A 46 5.65 36.69 -5.70
C LEU A 46 5.95 36.37 -4.23
N LEU A 47 6.74 37.18 -3.56
CA LEU A 47 7.17 36.98 -2.18
C LEU A 47 6.71 38.14 -1.28
N ASP A 48 6.54 37.82 0.00
CA ASP A 48 6.29 38.78 1.06
C ASP A 48 7.57 39.49 1.51
N GLN A 49 7.45 40.49 2.36
CA GLN A 49 8.61 41.24 2.91
C GLN A 49 9.62 40.34 3.66
N ASN A 50 9.24 39.12 4.04
CA ASN A 50 10.09 38.16 4.79
C ASN A 50 10.72 37.11 3.85
N GLY A 51 10.39 37.15 2.53
CA GLY A 51 10.84 36.18 1.53
C GLY A 51 10.04 34.89 1.47
N ASN A 52 8.84 34.84 2.06
CA ASN A 52 7.92 33.71 1.93
C ASN A 52 7.06 33.89 0.66
N HIS A 53 6.56 32.77 0.09
CA HIS A 53 5.62 32.84 -1.03
C HIS A 53 4.33 33.57 -0.61
N ALA A 54 3.92 34.54 -1.41
CA ALA A 54 2.65 35.24 -1.26
C ALA A 54 1.72 34.84 -2.39
N VAL A 55 0.69 34.03 -2.10
CA VAL A 55 -0.32 33.64 -3.08
C VAL A 55 -1.57 34.50 -2.87
N LEU A 56 -1.94 35.26 -3.89
CA LEU A 56 -3.13 36.11 -3.86
C LEU A 56 -4.28 35.43 -4.57
N ARG A 57 -5.40 35.28 -3.87
CA ARG A 57 -6.63 34.63 -4.33
C ARG A 57 -7.81 35.55 -4.15
N GLY A 58 -8.46 35.92 -5.24
CA GLY A 58 -9.58 36.83 -5.15
C GLY A 58 -10.46 36.88 -6.37
N VAL A 59 -11.21 37.98 -6.46
CA VAL A 59 -12.16 38.22 -7.55
C VAL A 59 -11.84 39.53 -8.29
N SER A 60 -12.19 39.57 -9.57
CA SER A 60 -12.24 40.80 -10.34
C SER A 60 -13.64 41.41 -10.28
N THR A 61 -13.76 42.71 -10.08
CA THR A 61 -15.02 43.39 -10.40
C THR A 61 -15.26 43.23 -11.92
N HIS A 62 -16.52 43.33 -12.33
CA HIS A 62 -16.85 43.71 -13.68
C HIS A 62 -16.50 45.21 -13.87
N GLY A 63 -16.70 45.81 -15.04
CA GLY A 63 -16.47 47.25 -15.20
C GLY A 63 -17.10 48.07 -14.06
N ILE A 64 -16.26 48.77 -13.31
CA ILE A 64 -16.67 49.43 -12.07
C ILE A 64 -17.76 50.50 -12.25
N THR A 65 -17.82 51.10 -13.44
CA THR A 65 -18.83 52.08 -13.82
C THR A 65 -20.17 51.47 -14.12
N TRP A 66 -20.20 50.17 -14.54
CA TRP A 66 -21.45 49.49 -14.90
C TRP A 66 -22.10 48.83 -13.67
N TYR A 67 -21.27 48.51 -12.67
CA TYR A 67 -21.71 47.85 -11.44
C TYR A 67 -21.19 48.58 -10.18
N PRO A 68 -21.45 49.91 -10.05
CA PRO A 68 -20.84 50.74 -8.99
C PRO A 68 -21.31 50.39 -7.59
N ASP A 69 -22.50 49.77 -7.45
CA ASP A 69 -23.08 49.33 -6.16
C ASP A 69 -22.33 48.12 -5.56
N PHE A 70 -21.55 47.39 -6.36
CA PHE A 70 -20.65 46.35 -5.89
C PHE A 70 -19.35 46.89 -5.26
N ILE A 71 -19.03 48.18 -5.43
CA ILE A 71 -17.92 48.82 -4.76
C ILE A 71 -18.39 49.38 -3.41
N ASN A 72 -18.60 48.47 -2.41
CA ASN A 72 -19.03 48.88 -1.09
C ASN A 72 -18.37 48.05 0.01
N ASP A 73 -18.31 48.59 1.23
CA ASP A 73 -17.66 48.02 2.41
C ASP A 73 -18.10 46.58 2.72
N ASN A 74 -19.44 46.35 2.64
CA ASN A 74 -20.00 45.04 3.01
C ASN A 74 -19.53 43.90 2.12
N PHE A 75 -19.36 44.14 0.82
CA PHE A 75 -18.85 43.12 -0.11
C PHE A 75 -17.38 42.84 0.15
N VAL A 76 -16.54 43.89 0.23
CA VAL A 76 -15.10 43.71 0.44
C VAL A 76 -14.85 43.02 1.78
N LYS A 77 -15.63 43.39 2.83
CA LYS A 77 -15.60 42.71 4.11
C LYS A 77 -15.97 41.23 4.01
N THR A 78 -17.04 40.90 3.28
CA THR A 78 -17.45 39.50 3.11
C THR A 78 -16.39 38.71 2.32
N LEU A 79 -15.78 39.31 1.32
CA LEU A 79 -14.66 38.68 0.57
C LEU A 79 -13.46 38.39 1.50
N SER A 80 -13.12 39.33 2.38
CA SER A 80 -12.02 39.14 3.35
C SER A 80 -12.34 38.11 4.44
N GLU A 81 -13.50 38.29 5.15
CA GLU A 81 -13.82 37.51 6.35
C GLU A 81 -14.42 36.14 6.05
N ASP A 82 -15.26 36.00 5.00
CA ASP A 82 -15.99 34.76 4.70
C ASP A 82 -15.33 33.95 3.59
N TRP A 83 -14.80 34.62 2.55
CA TRP A 83 -14.16 33.92 1.42
C TRP A 83 -12.67 33.67 1.63
N ASP A 84 -12.07 34.27 2.65
CA ASP A 84 -10.62 34.29 2.85
C ASP A 84 -9.85 34.87 1.65
N SER A 85 -10.52 35.75 0.88
CA SER A 85 -9.94 36.47 -0.22
C SER A 85 -8.93 37.50 0.30
N ASN A 86 -7.77 37.58 -0.32
CA ASN A 86 -6.72 38.52 0.08
C ASN A 86 -6.37 39.55 -1.01
N ILE A 87 -7.10 39.53 -2.14
CA ILE A 87 -6.98 40.49 -3.23
C ILE A 87 -8.34 40.78 -3.88
N ILE A 88 -8.53 42.00 -4.33
CA ILE A 88 -9.61 42.38 -5.23
C ILE A 88 -9.04 43.12 -6.44
N ARG A 89 -9.49 42.80 -7.66
CA ARG A 89 -9.13 43.48 -8.89
C ARG A 89 -10.22 44.50 -9.27
N LEU A 90 -9.83 45.76 -9.54
CA LEU A 90 -10.71 46.84 -9.95
C LEU A 90 -10.55 47.08 -11.45
N ALA A 91 -11.52 46.60 -12.26
CA ALA A 91 -11.49 46.70 -13.72
C ALA A 91 -11.98 48.07 -14.18
N VAL A 92 -11.06 48.94 -14.63
CA VAL A 92 -11.34 50.28 -15.13
C VAL A 92 -11.20 50.29 -16.64
N TYR A 93 -12.31 50.17 -17.36
CA TYR A 93 -12.32 50.15 -18.82
C TYR A 93 -11.77 51.47 -19.37
N SER A 94 -10.68 51.39 -20.11
CA SER A 94 -9.93 52.51 -20.66
C SER A 94 -10.78 53.38 -21.58
N ASP A 95 -11.56 52.78 -22.46
CA ASP A 95 -12.42 53.52 -23.41
C ASP A 95 -13.59 54.22 -22.69
N VAL A 96 -14.08 53.67 -21.58
CA VAL A 96 -15.11 54.27 -20.70
C VAL A 96 -14.49 55.47 -19.96
N TYR A 97 -13.27 55.30 -19.37
CA TYR A 97 -12.56 56.35 -18.68
C TYR A 97 -12.32 57.58 -19.60
N VAL A 98 -12.02 57.33 -20.87
CA VAL A 98 -11.80 58.40 -21.85
C VAL A 98 -13.09 59.12 -22.25
N LYS A 99 -14.22 58.42 -22.32
CA LYS A 99 -15.49 58.91 -22.83
C LYS A 99 -16.42 59.50 -21.73
N GLU A 100 -16.29 59.08 -20.49
CA GLU A 100 -17.15 59.42 -19.39
C GLU A 100 -16.52 60.41 -18.36
N ASN A 101 -17.18 60.63 -17.21
CA ASN A 101 -16.64 61.53 -16.20
C ASN A 101 -15.48 60.89 -15.41
N ARG A 102 -14.29 61.23 -15.76
CA ARG A 102 -13.04 60.74 -15.16
C ARG A 102 -12.99 60.94 -13.65
N GLN A 103 -13.55 62.03 -13.12
CA GLN A 103 -13.56 62.30 -11.66
C GLN A 103 -14.43 61.31 -10.91
N GLU A 104 -15.62 61.00 -11.43
CA GLU A 104 -16.51 60.00 -10.84
C GLU A 104 -15.87 58.61 -10.87
N ILE A 105 -15.24 58.21 -11.97
CA ILE A 105 -14.51 56.93 -12.09
C ILE A 105 -13.40 56.88 -11.06
N LEU A 106 -12.56 57.91 -10.96
CA LEU A 106 -11.48 58.00 -9.96
C LEU A 106 -12.01 57.93 -8.51
N GLN A 107 -13.18 58.49 -8.24
CA GLN A 107 -13.82 58.37 -6.91
C GLN A 107 -14.23 56.89 -6.63
N LEU A 108 -14.77 56.17 -7.60
CA LEU A 108 -15.08 54.75 -7.46
C LEU A 108 -13.82 53.92 -7.25
N VAL A 109 -12.72 54.16 -8.02
CA VAL A 109 -11.45 53.51 -7.81
C VAL A 109 -10.89 53.75 -6.43
N LYS A 110 -10.87 55.02 -5.97
CA LYS A 110 -10.42 55.36 -4.60
C LYS A 110 -11.24 54.69 -3.55
N LYS A 111 -12.57 54.69 -3.70
CA LYS A 111 -13.49 53.95 -2.78
C LYS A 111 -13.16 52.44 -2.73
N GLY A 112 -12.88 51.84 -3.89
CA GLY A 112 -12.50 50.42 -3.94
C GLY A 112 -11.16 50.14 -3.23
N ILE A 113 -10.16 51.02 -3.44
CA ILE A 113 -8.86 50.92 -2.75
C ILE A 113 -9.02 51.13 -1.25
N ASP A 114 -9.78 52.16 -0.79
CA ASP A 114 -10.00 52.43 0.62
C ASP A 114 -10.71 51.24 1.34
N ASN A 115 -11.67 50.61 0.65
CA ASN A 115 -12.35 49.43 1.17
C ASN A 115 -11.38 48.22 1.28
N ALA A 116 -10.50 48.02 0.30
CA ALA A 116 -9.52 46.92 0.35
C ALA A 116 -8.50 47.15 1.50
N ILE A 117 -7.98 48.36 1.65
CA ILE A 117 -7.06 48.74 2.73
C ILE A 117 -7.70 48.53 4.10
N LYS A 118 -8.95 48.95 4.24
CA LYS A 118 -9.72 48.79 5.49
C LYS A 118 -9.92 47.33 5.92
N GLU A 119 -10.10 46.45 4.96
CA GLU A 119 -10.33 45.00 5.20
C GLU A 119 -9.03 44.18 5.03
N ASP A 120 -7.85 44.82 5.10
CA ASP A 120 -6.53 44.20 5.07
C ASP A 120 -6.30 43.31 3.84
N MET A 121 -6.68 43.80 2.66
CA MET A 121 -6.53 43.12 1.35
C MET A 121 -5.60 43.87 0.43
N TYR A 122 -4.94 43.14 -0.45
CA TYR A 122 -4.26 43.75 -1.61
C TYR A 122 -5.31 44.17 -2.64
N VAL A 123 -4.97 45.13 -3.48
CA VAL A 123 -5.83 45.62 -4.56
C VAL A 123 -5.04 45.70 -5.84
N LEU A 124 -5.54 45.07 -6.91
CA LEU A 124 -5.01 45.16 -8.27
C LEU A 124 -5.81 46.22 -9.01
N VAL A 125 -5.17 47.33 -9.31
CA VAL A 125 -5.78 48.45 -10.07
C VAL A 125 -5.47 48.23 -11.54
N ASP A 126 -6.49 47.95 -12.33
CA ASP A 126 -6.41 47.51 -13.70
C ASP A 126 -6.85 48.61 -14.66
N TRP A 127 -5.95 48.99 -15.57
CA TRP A 127 -6.24 49.76 -16.78
C TRP A 127 -6.75 48.80 -17.86
N HIS A 128 -8.07 48.64 -17.94
CA HIS A 128 -8.73 47.58 -18.68
C HIS A 128 -8.81 47.84 -20.18
N THR A 129 -7.69 47.64 -20.89
CA THR A 129 -7.58 47.71 -22.34
C THR A 129 -8.32 46.57 -23.01
N LEU A 130 -9.22 46.80 -23.94
CA LEU A 130 -9.97 45.76 -24.64
C LEU A 130 -10.38 46.17 -26.06
N THR A 131 -11.23 47.22 -26.20
CA THR A 131 -11.86 47.60 -27.47
C THR A 131 -10.91 48.41 -28.37
N GLU A 132 -9.94 49.11 -27.81
CA GLU A 132 -8.88 49.86 -28.52
C GLU A 132 -7.74 48.97 -29.02
N HIS A 133 -7.71 47.69 -28.60
CA HIS A 133 -6.75 46.64 -28.97
C HIS A 133 -5.30 46.91 -28.54
N ASP A 134 -4.71 48.09 -28.90
CA ASP A 134 -3.35 48.49 -28.56
C ASP A 134 -3.36 49.47 -27.38
N PRO A 135 -2.68 49.20 -26.26
CA PRO A 135 -2.65 50.08 -25.09
C PRO A 135 -2.03 51.46 -25.41
N ASN A 136 -1.27 51.58 -26.48
CA ASN A 136 -0.70 52.87 -26.91
C ASN A 136 -1.75 53.89 -27.37
N VAL A 137 -2.98 53.44 -27.70
CA VAL A 137 -4.08 54.32 -28.18
C VAL A 137 -4.46 55.35 -27.09
N TYR A 138 -4.57 54.91 -25.82
CA TYR A 138 -4.93 55.76 -24.68
C TYR A 138 -3.77 55.91 -23.68
N LYS A 139 -2.53 55.91 -24.14
CA LYS A 139 -1.34 55.95 -23.29
C LYS A 139 -1.24 57.20 -22.41
N GLU A 140 -1.59 58.39 -22.95
CA GLU A 140 -1.56 59.61 -22.16
C GLU A 140 -2.66 59.65 -21.09
N GLU A 141 -3.82 59.11 -21.41
CA GLU A 141 -4.92 58.97 -20.43
C GLU A 141 -4.58 57.91 -19.36
N ALA A 142 -3.88 56.84 -19.71
CA ALA A 142 -3.34 55.87 -18.74
C ALA A 142 -2.35 56.57 -17.80
N LYS A 143 -1.46 57.45 -18.30
CA LYS A 143 -0.57 58.21 -17.41
C LYS A 143 -1.34 59.14 -16.48
N GLU A 144 -2.36 59.86 -16.97
CA GLU A 144 -3.26 60.69 -16.14
C GLU A 144 -3.96 59.87 -15.06
N PHE A 145 -4.49 58.69 -15.40
CA PHE A 145 -5.15 57.78 -14.48
C PHE A 145 -4.20 57.30 -13.39
N PHE A 146 -3.04 56.77 -13.77
CA PHE A 146 -2.06 56.25 -12.78
C PHE A 146 -1.46 57.37 -11.94
N GLU A 147 -1.23 58.58 -12.49
CA GLU A 147 -0.81 59.75 -11.72
C GLU A 147 -1.83 60.07 -10.61
N ALA A 148 -3.15 60.06 -10.94
CA ALA A 148 -4.21 60.35 -10.00
C ALA A 148 -4.34 59.28 -8.91
N VAL A 149 -4.10 57.99 -9.20
CA VAL A 149 -4.10 56.92 -8.24
C VAL A 149 -2.83 56.93 -7.40
N CYS A 150 -1.65 56.94 -8.02
CA CYS A 150 -0.36 56.91 -7.33
C CYS A 150 -0.13 58.13 -6.42
N SER A 151 -0.63 59.33 -6.84
CA SER A 151 -0.53 60.56 -6.02
C SER A 151 -1.46 60.50 -4.82
N ALA A 152 -2.59 59.75 -4.90
CA ALA A 152 -3.49 59.59 -3.78
C ALA A 152 -2.97 58.55 -2.76
N TYR A 153 -2.25 57.55 -3.24
CA TYR A 153 -1.70 56.43 -2.44
C TYR A 153 -0.20 56.24 -2.76
N PRO A 154 0.67 57.16 -2.35
CA PRO A 154 2.08 57.15 -2.76
C PRO A 154 2.81 55.94 -2.14
N ASN A 155 3.30 55.05 -3.00
CA ASN A 155 4.05 53.86 -2.63
C ASN A 155 3.36 52.99 -1.58
N ASP A 156 2.03 52.86 -1.67
CA ASP A 156 1.24 52.07 -0.70
C ASP A 156 1.48 50.57 -0.89
N PRO A 157 1.76 49.78 0.16
CA PRO A 157 2.06 48.34 0.04
C PRO A 157 0.87 47.50 -0.38
N HIS A 158 -0.38 47.98 -0.26
CA HIS A 158 -1.59 47.25 -0.64
C HIS A 158 -1.79 47.18 -2.16
N ILE A 159 -1.18 48.11 -2.95
CA ILE A 159 -1.54 48.35 -4.34
C ILE A 159 -0.57 47.67 -5.31
N ILE A 160 -1.18 46.88 -6.19
CA ILE A 160 -0.55 46.30 -7.39
C ILE A 160 -1.16 46.99 -8.61
N TYR A 161 -0.36 47.34 -9.61
CA TYR A 161 -0.84 48.00 -10.81
C TYR A 161 -0.83 47.04 -12.01
N GLU A 162 -1.95 46.92 -12.73
CA GLU A 162 -2.05 46.25 -14.02
C GLU A 162 -2.14 47.32 -15.11
N ILE A 163 -1.10 47.39 -15.93
CA ILE A 163 -0.95 48.55 -16.83
C ILE A 163 -1.70 48.42 -18.16
N CYS A 164 -2.06 47.21 -18.54
CA CYS A 164 -2.96 46.96 -19.68
C CYS A 164 -3.57 45.55 -19.50
N ASN A 165 -4.90 45.46 -19.62
CA ASN A 165 -5.63 44.19 -19.54
C ASN A 165 -5.32 43.32 -20.78
N GLU A 166 -6.19 43.16 -21.73
CA GLU A 166 -6.14 42.19 -22.84
C GLU A 166 -5.71 42.83 -24.17
N PRO A 167 -4.41 43.19 -24.43
CA PRO A 167 -3.96 43.63 -25.74
C PRO A 167 -4.27 42.56 -26.80
N ASN A 168 -4.90 42.98 -27.90
CA ASN A 168 -5.43 42.04 -28.87
C ASN A 168 -5.35 42.54 -30.32
N GLY A 169 -6.01 41.86 -31.26
CA GLY A 169 -5.99 42.21 -32.68
C GLY A 169 -4.57 42.06 -33.27
N GLU A 170 -4.06 43.14 -33.92
CA GLU A 170 -2.74 43.17 -34.53
C GLU A 170 -1.64 43.64 -33.54
N THR A 171 -1.96 43.83 -32.26
CA THR A 171 -1.04 44.25 -31.22
C THR A 171 0.03 43.21 -30.93
N THR A 172 1.28 43.62 -31.16
CA THR A 172 2.44 42.74 -30.94
C THR A 172 3.07 42.98 -29.57
N TRP A 173 3.93 42.04 -29.13
CA TRP A 173 4.73 42.20 -27.90
C TRP A 173 5.63 43.48 -27.99
N SER A 174 6.05 43.92 -29.19
CA SER A 174 6.80 45.16 -29.35
C SER A 174 5.95 46.37 -28.98
N ASN A 175 4.70 46.46 -29.43
CA ASN A 175 3.79 47.52 -29.07
C ASN A 175 3.59 47.63 -27.54
N ILE A 176 3.39 46.48 -26.90
CA ILE A 176 3.21 46.41 -25.43
C ILE A 176 4.49 46.83 -24.71
N ARG A 177 5.66 46.41 -25.19
CA ARG A 177 6.95 46.84 -24.63
C ARG A 177 7.16 48.35 -24.76
N ASP A 178 6.83 48.94 -25.91
CA ASP A 178 6.95 50.38 -26.13
C ASP A 178 6.07 51.16 -25.16
N TYR A 179 4.82 50.72 -24.95
CA TYR A 179 3.92 51.24 -23.95
C TYR A 179 4.44 51.06 -22.51
N ALA A 180 4.85 49.88 -22.16
CA ALA A 180 5.34 49.54 -20.82
C ALA A 180 6.61 50.31 -20.46
N ASN A 181 7.53 50.48 -21.44
CA ASN A 181 8.77 51.23 -21.23
C ASN A 181 8.56 52.72 -20.94
N GLU A 182 7.40 53.26 -21.30
CA GLU A 182 7.04 54.62 -20.91
C GLU A 182 6.25 54.68 -19.60
N LEU A 183 5.36 53.72 -19.38
CA LEU A 183 4.43 53.76 -18.24
C LEU A 183 5.07 53.23 -16.95
N ILE A 184 5.89 52.20 -17.01
CA ILE A 184 6.56 51.64 -15.83
C ILE A 184 7.43 52.69 -15.13
N PRO A 185 8.37 53.39 -15.80
CA PRO A 185 9.13 54.47 -15.15
C PRO A 185 8.26 55.60 -14.62
N PHE A 186 7.14 55.90 -15.30
CA PHE A 186 6.19 56.89 -14.85
C PHE A 186 5.53 56.51 -13.52
N ILE A 187 5.00 55.29 -13.40
CA ILE A 187 4.43 54.73 -12.14
C ILE A 187 5.51 54.69 -11.06
N ARG A 188 6.74 54.24 -11.39
CA ARG A 188 7.88 54.13 -10.47
C ARG A 188 8.31 55.47 -9.86
N TYR A 189 8.03 56.59 -10.53
CA TYR A 189 8.27 57.92 -9.98
C TYR A 189 7.42 58.17 -8.70
N PHE A 190 6.19 57.67 -8.66
CA PHE A 190 5.26 57.80 -7.54
C PHE A 190 5.28 56.58 -6.60
N SER A 191 5.47 55.42 -7.13
CA SER A 191 5.39 54.13 -6.43
C SER A 191 6.58 53.24 -6.80
N PRO A 192 7.78 53.51 -6.29
CA PRO A 192 9.04 52.89 -6.72
C PRO A 192 9.09 51.37 -6.47
N ASP A 193 8.44 50.88 -5.40
CA ASP A 193 8.58 49.49 -4.97
C ASP A 193 7.38 48.62 -5.34
N SER A 194 6.36 49.14 -6.00
CA SER A 194 5.11 48.41 -6.29
C SER A 194 5.32 47.28 -7.29
N VAL A 195 4.56 46.21 -7.16
CA VAL A 195 4.47 45.18 -8.18
C VAL A 195 3.63 45.71 -9.35
N ILE A 196 4.11 45.47 -10.59
CA ILE A 196 3.38 45.85 -11.81
C ILE A 196 3.12 44.58 -12.62
N VAL A 197 1.87 44.40 -13.04
CA VAL A 197 1.42 43.34 -13.93
C VAL A 197 1.30 43.91 -15.35
N VAL A 198 1.85 43.19 -16.31
CA VAL A 198 1.90 43.63 -17.72
C VAL A 198 1.15 42.61 -18.57
N GLY A 199 0.15 43.06 -19.30
CA GLY A 199 -0.61 42.22 -20.23
C GLY A 199 0.26 41.66 -21.37
N THR A 200 -0.16 40.52 -21.91
CA THR A 200 0.53 39.82 -23.00
C THR A 200 -0.32 39.84 -24.30
N PRO A 201 0.29 39.64 -25.51
CA PRO A 201 -0.48 39.66 -26.74
C PRO A 201 -1.59 38.60 -26.81
N ASN A 202 -2.59 38.80 -27.68
CA ASN A 202 -3.64 37.87 -27.99
C ASN A 202 -4.58 37.57 -26.80
N TYR A 203 -5.07 38.65 -26.16
CA TYR A 203 -5.96 38.56 -24.99
C TYR A 203 -5.26 37.84 -23.83
N ASP A 204 -4.09 38.28 -23.47
CA ASP A 204 -3.23 37.71 -22.39
C ASP A 204 -2.98 36.19 -22.48
N ARG A 205 -2.83 35.68 -23.73
CA ARG A 205 -2.62 34.24 -23.95
C ARG A 205 -1.25 33.90 -24.56
N ASN A 206 -0.30 34.87 -24.67
CA ASN A 206 1.02 34.64 -25.26
C ASN A 206 2.15 35.00 -24.28
N LEU A 207 2.26 34.23 -23.18
CA LEU A 207 3.38 34.35 -22.22
C LEU A 207 4.75 34.12 -22.86
N MET A 208 4.81 33.34 -23.95
CA MET A 208 6.07 33.04 -24.61
C MET A 208 6.70 34.23 -25.32
N ALA A 209 5.91 35.25 -25.64
CA ALA A 209 6.43 36.49 -26.14
C ALA A 209 7.25 37.25 -25.07
N ALA A 210 6.69 37.35 -23.85
CA ALA A 210 7.40 37.93 -22.70
C ALA A 210 8.61 37.07 -22.26
N ALA A 211 8.48 35.74 -22.29
CA ALA A 211 9.58 34.84 -21.97
C ALA A 211 10.81 34.98 -22.88
N ARG A 212 10.58 35.29 -24.16
CA ARG A 212 11.66 35.47 -25.15
C ARG A 212 12.34 36.83 -25.06
N TYR A 213 11.58 37.86 -24.74
CA TYR A 213 12.03 39.25 -24.73
C TYR A 213 11.47 39.98 -23.51
N PRO A 214 11.90 39.64 -22.30
CA PRO A 214 11.38 40.25 -21.08
C PRO A 214 11.65 41.75 -21.01
N LEU A 215 10.86 42.43 -20.22
CA LEU A 215 11.12 43.81 -19.82
C LEU A 215 12.26 43.86 -18.79
N GLU A 216 13.09 44.90 -18.85
CA GLU A 216 14.28 45.04 -18.00
C GLU A 216 14.01 45.90 -16.75
N TYR A 217 12.94 45.58 -16.02
CA TYR A 217 12.56 46.21 -14.74
C TYR A 217 12.37 45.17 -13.65
N GLU A 218 12.60 45.55 -12.41
CA GLU A 218 12.30 44.70 -11.22
C GLU A 218 10.82 44.75 -10.86
N ASN A 219 10.37 43.82 -10.04
CA ASN A 219 9.00 43.73 -9.54
C ASN A 219 7.91 43.69 -10.64
N LEU A 220 8.19 42.97 -11.73
CA LEU A 220 7.21 42.76 -12.80
C LEU A 220 6.65 41.32 -12.80
N MET A 221 5.37 41.21 -13.14
CA MET A 221 4.70 39.95 -13.48
C MET A 221 4.00 40.10 -14.84
N TYR A 222 3.75 38.98 -15.52
CA TYR A 222 3.10 38.95 -16.82
C TYR A 222 1.73 38.28 -16.69
N ALA A 223 0.70 38.91 -17.26
CA ALA A 223 -0.66 38.40 -17.21
C ALA A 223 -0.86 37.19 -18.14
N LEU A 224 -1.60 36.21 -17.66
CA LEU A 224 -2.25 35.17 -18.47
C LEU A 224 -3.72 35.13 -18.11
N HIS A 225 -4.60 35.13 -19.13
CA HIS A 225 -6.04 34.98 -18.96
C HIS A 225 -6.51 33.65 -19.52
N PHE A 226 -7.43 33.00 -18.78
CA PHE A 226 -8.09 31.81 -19.29
C PHE A 226 -9.56 31.73 -18.89
N TYR A 227 -10.34 31.11 -19.75
CA TYR A 227 -11.72 30.71 -19.49
C TYR A 227 -11.82 29.19 -19.70
N ALA A 228 -12.13 28.45 -18.65
CA ALA A 228 -11.93 27.00 -18.58
C ALA A 228 -12.74 26.19 -19.61
N THR A 229 -13.89 26.71 -20.05
CA THR A 229 -14.69 26.08 -21.11
C THR A 229 -14.08 26.26 -22.50
N THR A 230 -13.46 27.40 -22.78
CA THR A 230 -12.83 27.70 -24.08
C THR A 230 -11.37 27.23 -24.13
N HIS A 231 -10.60 27.56 -23.09
CA HIS A 231 -9.16 27.34 -23.07
C HIS A 231 -8.84 26.01 -22.40
N LYS A 232 -8.40 25.05 -23.20
CA LYS A 232 -8.16 23.68 -22.79
C LYS A 232 -6.65 23.37 -22.67
N LYS A 233 -6.25 22.22 -23.19
CA LYS A 233 -4.93 21.64 -23.06
C LYS A 233 -3.81 22.53 -23.61
N ASP A 234 -4.01 23.18 -24.76
CA ASP A 234 -2.95 23.91 -25.45
C ASP A 234 -2.48 25.11 -24.63
N LEU A 235 -3.41 25.91 -24.09
CA LEU A 235 -3.02 27.06 -23.26
C LEU A 235 -2.48 26.62 -21.89
N ARG A 236 -2.96 25.50 -21.30
CA ARG A 236 -2.34 24.93 -20.09
C ARG A 236 -0.90 24.46 -20.34
N HIS A 237 -0.59 23.94 -21.54
CA HIS A 237 0.79 23.60 -21.89
C HIS A 237 1.67 24.85 -22.02
N GLU A 238 1.15 25.94 -22.57
CA GLU A 238 1.87 27.19 -22.62
C GLU A 238 2.18 27.76 -21.24
N LEU A 239 1.21 27.70 -20.31
CA LEU A 239 1.43 28.03 -18.90
C LEU A 239 2.54 27.17 -18.28
N VAL A 240 2.49 25.84 -18.44
CA VAL A 240 3.51 24.95 -17.89
C VAL A 240 4.89 25.20 -18.53
N ASP A 241 4.96 25.50 -19.83
CA ASP A 241 6.23 25.85 -20.48
C ASP A 241 6.80 27.21 -19.95
N ALA A 242 5.93 28.20 -19.74
CA ALA A 242 6.32 29.47 -19.13
C ALA A 242 6.82 29.31 -17.67
N ILE A 243 6.12 28.49 -16.86
CA ILE A 243 6.57 28.12 -15.50
C ILE A 243 7.96 27.49 -15.56
N SER A 244 8.17 26.53 -16.46
CA SER A 244 9.46 25.86 -16.62
C SER A 244 10.61 26.81 -16.98
N ARG A 245 10.28 27.90 -17.65
CA ARG A 245 11.23 29.00 -18.02
C ARG A 245 11.37 30.06 -16.94
N ARG A 246 10.72 29.90 -15.81
CA ARG A 246 10.77 30.80 -14.65
C ARG A 246 10.21 32.20 -14.97
N VAL A 247 9.16 32.29 -15.80
CA VAL A 247 8.44 33.53 -16.05
C VAL A 247 7.62 33.90 -14.83
N PRO A 248 7.66 35.10 -14.27
CA PRO A 248 6.78 35.55 -13.19
C PRO A 248 5.36 35.79 -13.74
N ILE A 249 4.41 34.99 -13.33
CA ILE A 249 3.06 34.93 -13.92
C ILE A 249 2.03 35.34 -12.89
N PHE A 250 1.06 36.18 -13.31
CA PHE A 250 -0.14 36.52 -12.54
C PHE A 250 -1.39 36.23 -13.40
N ILE A 251 -2.35 35.50 -12.86
CA ILE A 251 -3.64 35.28 -13.52
C ILE A 251 -4.57 36.41 -13.09
N SER A 252 -4.43 37.56 -13.72
CA SER A 252 -5.23 38.74 -13.31
C SER A 252 -6.69 38.63 -13.67
N GLU A 253 -7.03 37.74 -14.62
CA GLU A 253 -8.42 37.39 -14.95
C GLU A 253 -8.54 35.93 -15.34
N CYS A 254 -9.55 35.23 -14.78
CA CYS A 254 -9.89 33.86 -15.20
C CYS A 254 -11.35 33.56 -14.94
N GLY A 255 -11.90 32.63 -15.73
CA GLY A 255 -13.29 32.21 -15.59
C GLY A 255 -13.52 30.72 -15.85
N LEU A 256 -14.68 30.20 -15.41
CA LEU A 256 -15.10 28.83 -15.64
C LEU A 256 -15.95 28.67 -16.91
N SER A 257 -16.53 29.80 -17.39
CA SER A 257 -17.39 29.89 -18.55
C SER A 257 -16.65 29.84 -19.88
N GLU A 258 -17.32 30.11 -20.97
CA GLU A 258 -16.70 30.45 -22.27
C GLU A 258 -16.04 31.84 -22.22
N SER A 259 -15.11 32.09 -23.11
CA SER A 259 -14.33 33.35 -23.18
C SER A 259 -15.17 34.58 -23.46
N SER A 260 -16.43 34.42 -23.81
CA SER A 260 -17.40 35.52 -23.93
C SER A 260 -17.91 36.03 -22.57
N GLY A 261 -17.58 35.32 -21.47
CA GLY A 261 -18.16 35.54 -20.15
C GLY A 261 -19.50 34.83 -19.96
N ASP A 262 -20.11 34.28 -21.01
CA ASP A 262 -21.39 33.58 -20.98
C ASP A 262 -21.24 32.14 -21.49
N GLY A 263 -22.36 31.39 -21.64
CA GLY A 263 -22.38 30.03 -22.17
C GLY A 263 -22.16 28.92 -21.16
N ALA A 264 -21.53 27.84 -21.57
CA ALA A 264 -21.35 26.66 -20.71
C ALA A 264 -20.28 26.90 -19.62
N ILE A 265 -20.44 26.21 -18.47
CA ILE A 265 -19.45 26.17 -17.40
C ILE A 265 -18.83 24.77 -17.39
N ASP A 266 -17.50 24.69 -17.36
CA ASP A 266 -16.75 23.44 -17.27
C ASP A 266 -15.95 23.35 -15.97
N PHE A 267 -16.57 22.86 -14.90
CA PHE A 267 -15.95 22.73 -13.59
C PHE A 267 -14.75 21.75 -13.61
N ASP A 268 -14.80 20.69 -14.43
CA ASP A 268 -13.70 19.73 -14.54
C ASP A 268 -12.45 20.37 -15.18
N SER A 269 -12.65 21.20 -16.20
CA SER A 269 -11.56 21.96 -16.82
C SER A 269 -11.03 23.05 -15.89
N ALA A 270 -11.93 23.72 -15.15
CA ALA A 270 -11.55 24.71 -14.14
C ALA A 270 -10.68 24.09 -13.04
N ALA A 271 -11.11 22.96 -12.49
CA ALA A 271 -10.33 22.24 -11.47
C ALA A 271 -8.89 21.93 -11.91
N ARG A 272 -8.68 21.59 -13.20
CA ARG A 272 -7.34 21.37 -13.74
C ARG A 272 -6.51 22.65 -13.82
N TRP A 273 -7.12 23.77 -14.16
CA TRP A 273 -6.46 25.07 -14.19
C TRP A 273 -6.01 25.49 -12.78
N PHE A 274 -6.95 25.54 -11.84
CA PHE A 274 -6.66 25.99 -10.47
C PHE A 274 -5.68 25.07 -9.74
N LYS A 275 -5.68 23.76 -10.05
CA LYS A 275 -4.67 22.85 -9.52
C LYS A 275 -3.24 23.19 -9.97
N ILE A 276 -3.06 23.58 -11.24
CA ILE A 276 -1.74 24.05 -11.73
C ILE A 276 -1.34 25.33 -11.00
N LEU A 277 -2.29 26.25 -10.77
CA LEU A 277 -2.00 27.52 -10.09
C LEU A 277 -1.57 27.27 -8.63
N ASP A 278 -2.30 26.45 -7.89
CA ASP A 278 -1.98 26.10 -6.50
C ASP A 278 -0.63 25.39 -6.37
N GLU A 279 -0.35 24.42 -7.24
CA GLU A 279 0.91 23.66 -7.22
C GLU A 279 2.14 24.52 -7.55
N ASN A 280 1.95 25.68 -8.19
CA ASN A 280 3.05 26.57 -8.59
C ASN A 280 3.00 27.93 -7.89
N HIS A 281 2.16 28.09 -6.85
CA HIS A 281 1.99 29.34 -6.07
C HIS A 281 1.67 30.57 -6.95
N ILE A 282 0.78 30.39 -7.95
CA ILE A 282 0.41 31.47 -8.88
C ILE A 282 -0.86 32.15 -8.37
N SER A 283 -0.78 33.47 -8.24
CA SER A 283 -1.88 34.34 -7.82
C SER A 283 -2.95 34.53 -8.91
N TYR A 284 -4.22 34.70 -8.51
CA TYR A 284 -5.32 34.82 -9.48
C TYR A 284 -6.50 35.66 -8.98
N CYS A 285 -7.27 36.26 -9.95
CA CYS A 285 -8.54 36.92 -9.74
C CYS A 285 -9.61 36.30 -10.65
N ILE A 286 -10.71 35.82 -10.05
CA ILE A 286 -11.81 35.19 -10.78
C ILE A 286 -12.77 36.25 -11.31
N TRP A 287 -13.08 36.23 -12.61
CA TRP A 287 -14.06 37.07 -13.30
C TRP A 287 -15.49 36.48 -13.14
N SER A 288 -16.54 37.19 -12.74
CA SER A 288 -16.54 38.59 -12.29
C SER A 288 -17.55 38.78 -11.11
N PHE A 289 -17.21 39.70 -10.25
CA PHE A 289 -18.09 40.09 -9.14
C PHE A 289 -19.14 41.08 -9.63
N SER A 290 -20.24 40.57 -10.12
CA SER A 290 -21.38 41.28 -10.68
C SER A 290 -22.65 40.45 -10.59
N ASN A 291 -23.82 41.09 -10.85
CA ASN A 291 -25.11 40.43 -11.07
C ASN A 291 -25.58 40.53 -12.54
N LYS A 292 -24.61 40.55 -13.48
CA LYS A 292 -24.91 40.49 -14.90
C LYS A 292 -25.59 39.16 -15.23
N ASP A 293 -26.56 39.18 -16.13
CA ASP A 293 -27.22 37.96 -16.58
C ASP A 293 -26.33 37.18 -17.56
N GLU A 294 -25.28 36.57 -17.02
CA GLU A 294 -24.31 35.75 -17.76
C GLU A 294 -23.71 34.66 -16.87
N ALA A 295 -23.12 33.66 -17.51
CA ALA A 295 -22.60 32.48 -16.81
C ALA A 295 -21.43 32.76 -15.87
N SER A 296 -20.62 33.81 -16.13
CA SER A 296 -19.47 34.20 -15.30
C SER A 296 -19.85 35.10 -14.12
N ALA A 297 -21.13 35.49 -13.98
CA ALA A 297 -21.55 36.30 -12.85
C ALA A 297 -21.50 35.51 -11.53
N ILE A 298 -20.80 36.06 -10.54
CA ILE A 298 -20.71 35.47 -9.21
C ILE A 298 -22.04 35.52 -8.47
N THR A 299 -22.81 36.59 -8.65
CA THR A 299 -24.14 36.74 -8.02
C THR A 299 -25.26 36.56 -9.04
N LYS A 300 -26.43 36.15 -8.57
CA LYS A 300 -27.65 35.98 -9.38
C LYS A 300 -28.10 37.30 -10.01
N ALA A 301 -28.61 37.26 -11.24
CA ALA A 301 -29.04 38.46 -11.96
C ALA A 301 -30.14 39.28 -11.21
N ASN A 302 -30.96 38.63 -10.40
CA ASN A 302 -32.00 39.28 -9.61
C ASN A 302 -31.54 39.72 -8.20
N TYR A 303 -30.27 39.62 -7.86
CA TYR A 303 -29.70 40.02 -6.61
C TYR A 303 -29.58 41.57 -6.56
N ASP A 304 -30.08 42.19 -5.48
CA ASP A 304 -29.92 43.62 -5.22
C ASP A 304 -28.66 43.85 -4.37
N PRO A 305 -27.61 44.51 -4.89
CA PRO A 305 -26.37 44.77 -4.16
C PRO A 305 -26.52 45.61 -2.87
N LYS A 306 -27.68 46.21 -2.64
CA LYS A 306 -28.02 46.95 -1.43
C LYS A 306 -28.49 46.07 -0.27
N THR A 307 -28.75 44.78 -0.56
CA THR A 307 -29.14 43.79 0.44
C THR A 307 -27.94 43.08 1.03
N PRO A 308 -28.05 42.42 2.19
CA PRO A 308 -26.95 41.62 2.74
C PRO A 308 -26.48 40.54 1.77
N PHE A 309 -25.17 40.37 1.64
CA PHE A 309 -24.55 39.38 0.77
C PHE A 309 -24.54 38.02 1.48
N THR A 310 -25.34 37.07 1.01
CA THR A 310 -25.53 35.75 1.59
C THR A 310 -25.38 34.66 0.54
N ASP A 311 -25.30 33.39 0.97
CA ASP A 311 -25.21 32.22 0.07
C ASP A 311 -26.33 32.19 -0.98
N ASP A 312 -27.50 32.67 -0.68
CA ASP A 312 -28.64 32.73 -1.59
C ASP A 312 -28.45 33.73 -2.72
N ALA A 313 -27.56 34.69 -2.57
CA ALA A 313 -27.18 35.64 -3.62
C ALA A 313 -26.27 35.00 -4.69
N LEU A 314 -25.55 33.91 -4.36
CA LEU A 314 -24.57 33.33 -5.22
C LEU A 314 -25.19 32.42 -6.31
N THR A 315 -24.61 32.47 -7.50
CA THR A 315 -24.80 31.47 -8.55
C THR A 315 -24.05 30.17 -8.21
N GLY A 316 -24.25 29.10 -8.97
CA GLY A 316 -23.42 27.90 -8.84
C GLY A 316 -21.95 28.17 -9.16
N TYR A 317 -21.68 29.05 -10.11
CA TYR A 317 -20.36 29.59 -10.41
C TYR A 317 -19.74 30.29 -9.18
N GLY A 318 -20.48 31.23 -8.56
CA GLY A 318 -20.03 31.99 -7.39
C GLY A 318 -19.76 31.12 -6.17
N LYS A 319 -20.58 30.10 -5.92
CA LYS A 319 -20.35 29.13 -4.84
C LYS A 319 -19.06 28.33 -5.06
N TRP A 320 -18.81 27.90 -6.29
CA TRP A 320 -17.59 27.18 -6.63
C TRP A 320 -16.35 28.10 -6.51
N ALA A 321 -16.43 29.34 -7.00
CA ALA A 321 -15.36 30.33 -6.89
C ALA A 321 -14.99 30.61 -5.43
N ARG A 322 -15.98 30.75 -4.54
CA ARG A 322 -15.75 30.92 -3.10
C ARG A 322 -14.94 29.78 -2.50
N GLU A 323 -15.31 28.53 -2.81
CA GLU A 323 -14.61 27.37 -2.25
C GLU A 323 -13.15 27.27 -2.73
N VAL A 324 -12.89 27.66 -3.97
CA VAL A 324 -11.50 27.72 -4.51
C VAL A 324 -10.67 28.80 -3.84
N ILE A 325 -11.25 29.99 -3.67
CA ILE A 325 -10.58 31.13 -3.00
C ILE A 325 -10.22 30.76 -1.55
N ARG A 326 -11.11 30.04 -0.85
CA ARG A 326 -10.86 29.49 0.50
C ARG A 326 -9.72 28.46 0.55
N GLY A 327 -9.13 28.09 -0.58
CA GLY A 327 -8.06 27.09 -0.67
C GLY A 327 -8.55 25.64 -0.66
N ASN A 328 -9.86 25.37 -0.86
CA ASN A 328 -10.34 24.01 -1.02
C ASN A 328 -9.86 23.40 -2.32
N ASP A 329 -9.44 22.14 -2.31
CA ASP A 329 -8.94 21.47 -3.51
C ASP A 329 -10.01 21.48 -4.63
N PRO A 330 -9.72 22.07 -5.80
CA PRO A 330 -10.68 22.25 -6.89
C PRO A 330 -11.36 20.98 -7.37
N TYR A 331 -10.69 19.82 -7.24
CA TYR A 331 -11.26 18.53 -7.63
C TYR A 331 -12.34 18.02 -6.69
N PHE A 332 -12.38 18.52 -5.45
CA PHE A 332 -13.35 18.12 -4.44
C PHE A 332 -14.51 19.08 -4.28
N ILE A 333 -14.48 20.24 -4.96
CA ILE A 333 -15.59 21.20 -4.97
C ILE A 333 -16.69 20.64 -5.89
N PRO A 334 -17.92 20.38 -5.39
CA PRO A 334 -18.99 19.88 -6.23
C PRO A 334 -19.46 20.96 -7.22
N PRO A 335 -19.90 20.57 -8.44
CA PRO A 335 -20.58 21.50 -9.32
C PRO A 335 -21.94 21.89 -8.69
N PHE A 336 -22.19 23.17 -8.54
CA PHE A 336 -23.45 23.70 -8.01
C PHE A 336 -24.41 24.05 -9.15
N ASP A 337 -25.70 23.84 -8.96
CA ASP A 337 -26.81 24.21 -9.85
C ASP A 337 -26.75 23.63 -11.30
N VAL A 338 -26.12 22.48 -11.49
CA VAL A 338 -26.03 21.82 -12.81
C VAL A 338 -26.95 20.61 -12.85
N THR A 339 -28.08 20.70 -13.56
CA THR A 339 -28.86 19.54 -14.02
C THR A 339 -28.14 18.89 -15.19
N VAL A 340 -27.17 18.02 -14.94
CA VAL A 340 -26.45 17.30 -15.99
C VAL A 340 -27.12 15.96 -16.22
N ASP A 341 -27.77 15.84 -17.37
CA ASP A 341 -28.21 14.56 -17.91
C ASP A 341 -26.98 13.78 -18.43
N ARG A 342 -26.27 13.12 -17.49
CA ARG A 342 -25.03 12.38 -17.79
C ARG A 342 -25.35 10.90 -17.89
N SER A 343 -25.11 10.30 -19.05
CA SER A 343 -25.09 8.84 -19.18
C SER A 343 -23.87 8.29 -18.40
N PRO A 344 -24.03 7.19 -17.63
CA PRO A 344 -22.90 6.57 -16.91
C PRO A 344 -21.73 6.17 -17.82
N LEU A 345 -22.01 5.95 -19.11
CA LEU A 345 -21.01 5.54 -20.09
C LEU A 345 -20.11 6.70 -20.55
N ASP A 346 -20.68 7.90 -20.75
CA ASP A 346 -19.92 9.11 -21.10
C ASP A 346 -18.94 9.52 -19.99
N TRP A 347 -19.36 9.33 -18.75
CA TRP A 347 -18.52 9.57 -17.59
C TRP A 347 -17.31 8.61 -17.55
N ILE A 348 -17.54 7.29 -17.75
CA ILE A 348 -16.46 6.27 -17.79
C ILE A 348 -15.47 6.55 -18.95
N LEU A 349 -15.98 6.91 -20.14
CA LEU A 349 -15.13 7.14 -21.31
C LEU A 349 -14.29 8.43 -21.21
N ARG A 350 -14.78 9.47 -20.54
CA ARG A 350 -14.02 10.71 -20.30
C ARG A 350 -12.94 10.54 -19.21
N THR A 351 -13.19 9.69 -18.22
CA THR A 351 -12.25 9.41 -17.12
C THR A 351 -11.12 8.45 -17.53
N LEU A 352 -11.29 7.70 -18.63
CA LEU A 352 -10.30 6.73 -19.13
C LEU A 352 -9.37 7.31 -20.22
N ARG A 353 -9.36 8.63 -20.48
CA ARG A 353 -8.41 9.22 -21.45
C ARG A 353 -7.00 9.24 -20.86
N PRO A 354 -6.03 8.50 -21.46
CA PRO A 354 -4.68 8.34 -20.90
C PRO A 354 -3.76 9.55 -21.07
N ASP A 355 -4.20 10.62 -21.69
CA ASP A 355 -3.33 11.67 -22.22
C ASP A 355 -2.66 12.55 -21.15
N GLU A 356 -3.15 12.57 -19.91
CA GLU A 356 -2.58 13.39 -18.82
C GLU A 356 -1.69 12.62 -17.84
N ALA A 357 -1.85 11.29 -17.73
CA ALA A 357 -1.02 10.46 -16.84
C ALA A 357 0.44 10.31 -17.32
N LEU A 358 0.69 10.49 -18.63
CA LEU A 358 2.03 10.36 -19.24
C LEU A 358 2.85 11.65 -19.19
N SER A 359 2.24 12.82 -18.99
CA SER A 359 2.95 14.10 -18.92
C SER A 359 3.65 14.35 -17.58
N VAL A 360 3.34 13.56 -16.54
CA VAL A 360 3.97 13.64 -15.21
C VAL A 360 5.33 12.91 -15.17
N LEU A 361 5.68 12.11 -16.18
CA LEU A 361 7.01 11.53 -16.31
C LEU A 361 8.01 12.52 -16.92
N SER A 362 8.36 13.56 -16.17
CA SER A 362 9.51 14.41 -16.56
C SER A 362 10.82 13.59 -16.47
N TRP A 363 11.81 13.95 -17.31
CA TRP A 363 13.14 13.32 -17.29
C TRP A 363 13.75 13.16 -15.89
N PRO A 364 13.57 14.10 -14.93
CA PRO A 364 14.00 13.91 -13.54
C PRO A 364 13.34 12.71 -12.84
N HIS A 365 12.07 12.41 -13.08
CA HIS A 365 11.40 11.26 -12.51
C HIS A 365 11.91 9.94 -13.12
N ILE A 366 12.13 9.90 -14.43
CA ILE A 366 12.73 8.73 -15.11
C ILE A 366 14.14 8.46 -14.58
N LEU A 367 14.95 9.50 -14.40
CA LEU A 367 16.30 9.41 -13.83
C LEU A 367 16.26 9.00 -12.36
N LEU A 368 15.31 9.52 -11.58
CA LEU A 368 15.11 9.13 -10.19
C LEU A 368 14.69 7.65 -10.08
N TYR A 369 13.73 7.21 -10.86
CA TYR A 369 13.31 5.80 -10.90
C TYR A 369 14.43 4.89 -11.41
N GLY A 370 15.21 5.33 -12.39
CA GLY A 370 16.41 4.65 -12.87
C GLY A 370 17.49 4.52 -11.78
N ALA A 371 17.75 5.61 -11.05
CA ALA A 371 18.73 5.62 -9.94
C ALA A 371 18.25 4.74 -8.77
N LEU A 372 16.95 4.75 -8.46
CA LEU A 372 16.36 3.91 -7.43
C LEU A 372 16.37 2.43 -7.83
N PHE A 373 16.11 2.12 -9.11
CA PHE A 373 16.27 0.77 -9.64
C PHE A 373 17.71 0.26 -9.51
N LEU A 374 18.69 1.07 -9.91
CA LEU A 374 20.11 0.75 -9.78
C LEU A 374 20.51 0.60 -8.30
N THR A 375 20.00 1.43 -7.41
CA THR A 375 20.24 1.33 -5.96
C THR A 375 19.63 0.07 -5.38
N ALA A 376 18.43 -0.31 -5.80
CA ALA A 376 17.78 -1.56 -5.41
C ALA A 376 18.53 -2.79 -5.92
N VAL A 377 18.96 -2.78 -7.19
CA VAL A 377 19.79 -3.84 -7.79
C VAL A 377 21.14 -3.94 -7.06
N LEU A 378 21.76 -2.81 -6.74
CA LEU A 378 22.99 -2.77 -5.96
C LEU A 378 22.79 -3.29 -4.53
N PHE A 379 21.70 -2.93 -3.87
CA PHE A 379 21.34 -3.41 -2.53
C PHE A 379 21.09 -4.92 -2.53
N ILE A 380 20.34 -5.43 -3.52
CA ILE A 380 20.12 -6.87 -3.73
C ILE A 380 21.45 -7.57 -4.02
N TYR A 381 22.31 -6.99 -4.86
CA TYR A 381 23.64 -7.50 -5.13
C TYR A 381 24.53 -7.51 -3.88
N LEU A 382 24.46 -6.48 -3.05
CA LEU A 382 25.22 -6.43 -1.78
C LEU A 382 24.70 -7.46 -0.77
N ILE A 383 23.39 -7.65 -0.66
CA ILE A 383 22.78 -8.73 0.13
C ILE A 383 23.22 -10.09 -0.42
N TYR A 384 23.12 -10.30 -1.74
CA TYR A 384 23.58 -11.50 -2.42
C TYR A 384 25.07 -11.77 -2.15
N ARG A 385 25.91 -10.75 -2.26
CA ARG A 385 27.36 -10.83 -1.99
C ARG A 385 27.65 -11.09 -0.51
N ALA A 386 26.92 -10.47 0.42
CA ALA A 386 27.07 -10.70 1.87
C ALA A 386 26.65 -12.14 2.25
N VAL A 387 25.58 -12.65 1.63
CA VAL A 387 25.12 -14.04 1.81
C VAL A 387 26.12 -15.03 1.17
N ARG A 388 26.75 -14.65 0.03
CA ARG A 388 27.73 -15.51 -0.67
C ARG A 388 29.09 -15.57 0.03
N LYS A 389 29.47 -14.58 0.84
CA LYS A 389 30.80 -14.48 1.45
C LYS A 389 31.10 -15.54 2.52
N LYS A 390 30.06 -16.17 3.09
CA LYS A 390 30.18 -17.40 3.90
C LYS A 390 29.46 -18.51 3.11
N ARG A 391 30.21 -19.41 2.48
CA ARG A 391 29.66 -20.54 1.76
C ARG A 391 28.90 -21.40 2.75
N GLN A 392 27.57 -21.33 2.67
CA GLN A 392 26.68 -22.11 3.52
C GLN A 392 26.68 -23.53 3.03
N GLU A 393 26.95 -24.47 3.91
CA GLU A 393 26.76 -25.88 3.61
C GLU A 393 25.25 -26.17 3.58
N THR A 394 24.77 -26.66 2.46
CA THR A 394 23.39 -27.10 2.26
C THR A 394 23.42 -28.45 1.58
N TYR A 395 22.30 -29.18 1.63
CA TYR A 395 22.22 -30.47 0.91
C TYR A 395 22.54 -30.29 -0.56
N ASP A 396 22.06 -29.22 -1.20
CA ASP A 396 22.35 -28.89 -2.58
C ASP A 396 23.86 -28.78 -2.92
N THR A 397 24.62 -28.19 -2.01
CA THR A 397 26.06 -27.91 -2.22
C THR A 397 26.94 -29.10 -1.88
N LEU A 398 26.50 -29.94 -0.99
CA LEU A 398 27.24 -31.11 -0.53
C LEU A 398 26.98 -32.33 -1.41
N TYR A 399 25.73 -32.56 -1.84
CA TYR A 399 25.30 -33.81 -2.45
C TYR A 399 24.75 -33.64 -3.88
N GLY A 400 24.73 -32.40 -4.37
CA GLY A 400 24.26 -32.06 -5.72
C GLY A 400 22.74 -31.92 -5.87
N SER A 401 22.32 -31.30 -6.96
CA SER A 401 20.90 -31.07 -7.28
C SER A 401 20.76 -30.65 -8.74
N LYS A 402 19.59 -30.88 -9.34
CA LYS A 402 19.27 -30.47 -10.71
C LYS A 402 18.43 -29.22 -10.73
N GLN A 403 18.80 -28.22 -11.51
CA GLN A 403 18.02 -27.00 -11.74
C GLN A 403 17.89 -26.74 -13.25
N ASN A 404 16.69 -26.42 -13.70
CA ASN A 404 16.44 -25.94 -15.04
C ASN A 404 16.90 -24.49 -15.19
N ALA A 405 17.94 -24.25 -15.99
CA ALA A 405 18.56 -22.94 -16.15
C ALA A 405 17.59 -21.90 -16.74
N ALA A 406 16.75 -22.27 -17.71
CA ALA A 406 15.76 -21.37 -18.30
C ALA A 406 14.71 -20.94 -17.28
N LEU A 407 14.21 -21.87 -16.47
CA LEU A 407 13.24 -21.58 -15.40
C LEU A 407 13.87 -20.71 -14.31
N ALA A 408 15.14 -20.93 -13.98
CA ALA A 408 15.87 -20.11 -13.01
C ALA A 408 16.04 -18.66 -13.51
N ALA A 409 16.38 -18.48 -14.80
CA ALA A 409 16.46 -17.17 -15.43
C ALA A 409 15.10 -16.44 -15.43
N LEU A 410 14.02 -17.12 -15.83
CA LEU A 410 12.67 -16.57 -15.82
C LEU A 410 12.24 -16.10 -14.42
N ARG A 411 12.50 -16.92 -13.40
CA ARG A 411 12.21 -16.60 -12.01
C ARG A 411 13.01 -15.38 -11.52
N THR A 412 14.29 -15.29 -11.91
CA THR A 412 15.14 -14.15 -11.56
C THR A 412 14.61 -12.85 -12.17
N ILE A 413 14.25 -12.87 -13.45
CA ILE A 413 13.67 -11.71 -14.15
C ILE A 413 12.35 -11.29 -13.49
N ALA A 414 11.44 -12.24 -13.24
CA ALA A 414 10.16 -11.96 -12.59
C ALA A 414 10.35 -11.35 -11.20
N LEU A 415 11.32 -11.83 -10.41
CA LEU A 415 11.66 -11.27 -9.10
C LEU A 415 12.15 -9.82 -9.21
N LEU A 416 13.09 -9.54 -10.11
CA LEU A 416 13.65 -8.19 -10.28
C LEU A 416 12.59 -7.19 -10.70
N ILE A 417 11.71 -7.55 -11.64
CA ILE A 417 10.60 -6.71 -12.08
C ILE A 417 9.62 -6.47 -10.93
N SER A 418 9.26 -7.52 -10.18
CA SER A 418 8.35 -7.39 -9.04
C SER A 418 8.92 -6.47 -7.95
N ILE A 419 10.22 -6.59 -7.64
CA ILE A 419 10.90 -5.71 -6.67
C ILE A 419 10.90 -4.28 -7.18
N PHE A 420 11.20 -4.04 -8.45
CA PHE A 420 11.20 -2.70 -9.03
C PHE A 420 9.86 -1.99 -8.85
N PHE A 421 8.76 -2.59 -9.30
CA PHE A 421 7.44 -1.96 -9.16
C PHE A 421 7.01 -1.80 -7.70
N THR A 422 7.39 -2.74 -6.81
CA THR A 422 7.09 -2.61 -5.39
C THR A 422 7.86 -1.46 -4.75
N LEU A 423 9.11 -1.23 -5.13
CA LEU A 423 9.88 -0.10 -4.64
C LEU A 423 9.34 1.23 -5.16
N CYS A 424 8.96 1.31 -6.45
CA CYS A 424 8.28 2.49 -7.00
C CYS A 424 7.01 2.83 -6.20
N TYR A 425 6.19 1.81 -5.91
CA TYR A 425 5.00 1.96 -5.08
C TYR A 425 5.34 2.44 -3.65
N LEU A 426 6.29 1.81 -2.96
CA LEU A 426 6.64 2.17 -1.59
C LEU A 426 7.25 3.59 -1.48
N ILE A 427 8.02 4.02 -2.47
CA ILE A 427 8.57 5.38 -2.52
C ILE A 427 7.45 6.40 -2.70
N TRP A 428 6.53 6.13 -3.64
CA TRP A 428 5.34 6.97 -3.81
C TRP A 428 4.52 7.02 -2.51
N ARG A 429 4.32 5.88 -1.82
CA ARG A 429 3.61 5.80 -0.54
C ARG A 429 4.23 6.71 0.53
N VAL A 430 5.57 6.70 0.65
CA VAL A 430 6.28 7.51 1.66
C VAL A 430 6.25 8.99 1.30
N ARG A 431 6.41 9.34 0.01
CA ARG A 431 6.65 10.72 -0.39
C ARG A 431 5.39 11.52 -0.70
N PHE A 432 4.36 10.86 -1.26
CA PHE A 432 3.22 11.56 -1.86
C PHE A 432 1.86 11.13 -1.29
N SER A 433 1.79 10.07 -0.48
CA SER A 433 0.50 9.55 -0.04
C SER A 433 0.20 9.75 1.44
N VAL A 434 1.06 10.46 2.17
CA VAL A 434 0.86 10.72 3.60
C VAL A 434 -0.19 11.82 3.78
N PRO A 435 -1.33 11.57 4.47
CA PRO A 435 -2.41 12.54 4.63
C PRO A 435 -2.09 13.55 5.74
N VAL A 436 -1.11 14.45 5.49
CA VAL A 436 -0.59 15.37 6.52
C VAL A 436 -1.68 16.32 7.02
N GLU A 437 -2.53 16.82 6.12
CA GLU A 437 -3.61 17.76 6.42
C GLU A 437 -4.81 17.14 7.15
N SER A 438 -4.91 15.80 7.17
CA SER A 438 -6.07 15.10 7.73
C SER A 438 -5.94 14.76 9.22
N GLY A 439 -4.96 15.35 9.91
CA GLY A 439 -4.75 15.23 11.35
C GLY A 439 -4.03 13.94 11.78
N TRP A 440 -3.61 13.91 13.04
CA TRP A 440 -2.72 12.89 13.61
C TRP A 440 -3.26 11.44 13.53
N ILE A 441 -4.59 11.25 13.56
CA ILE A 441 -5.21 9.91 13.44
C ILE A 441 -4.96 9.32 12.05
N ALA A 442 -5.14 10.13 11.01
CA ALA A 442 -4.91 9.74 9.63
C ALA A 442 -3.42 9.42 9.38
N ILE A 443 -2.51 10.28 9.87
CA ILE A 443 -1.06 10.06 9.79
C ILE A 443 -0.67 8.76 10.50
N THR A 444 -1.18 8.52 11.70
CA THR A 444 -0.88 7.29 12.46
C THR A 444 -1.38 6.04 11.72
N ALA A 445 -2.59 6.08 11.18
CA ALA A 445 -3.15 4.98 10.38
C ALA A 445 -2.32 4.72 9.11
N ASN A 446 -1.83 5.78 8.45
CA ASN A 446 -0.94 5.69 7.31
C ASN A 446 0.38 5.01 7.66
N ILE A 447 1.05 5.46 8.72
CA ILE A 447 2.32 4.88 9.19
C ILE A 447 2.16 3.39 9.53
N ILE A 448 1.09 3.03 10.23
CA ILE A 448 0.80 1.62 10.58
C ILE A 448 0.61 0.79 9.31
N LEU A 449 -0.18 1.27 8.35
CA LEU A 449 -0.38 0.56 7.08
C LEU A 449 0.92 0.43 6.30
N LEU A 450 1.71 1.50 6.18
CA LEU A 450 3.00 1.50 5.50
C LEU A 450 3.99 0.51 6.13
N LEU A 451 4.07 0.46 7.46
CA LEU A 451 4.91 -0.53 8.16
C LEU A 451 4.51 -1.97 7.82
N VAL A 452 3.21 -2.25 7.73
CA VAL A 452 2.70 -3.57 7.33
C VAL A 452 3.02 -3.88 5.87
N GLU A 453 2.92 -2.91 4.97
CA GLU A 453 3.28 -3.07 3.56
C GLU A 453 4.79 -3.36 3.38
N VAL A 454 5.65 -2.63 4.09
CA VAL A 454 7.10 -2.85 4.09
C VAL A 454 7.44 -4.23 4.66
N LEU A 455 6.79 -4.64 5.75
CA LEU A 455 6.98 -5.96 6.34
C LEU A 455 6.57 -7.08 5.38
N GLY A 456 5.41 -6.92 4.71
CA GLY A 456 4.93 -7.86 3.69
C GLY A 456 5.86 -7.94 2.47
N PHE A 457 6.42 -6.83 2.05
CA PHE A 457 7.45 -6.81 1.00
C PHE A 457 8.69 -7.62 1.40
N PHE A 458 9.18 -7.44 2.62
CA PHE A 458 10.34 -8.18 3.13
C PHE A 458 10.11 -9.69 3.16
N GLU A 459 8.94 -10.14 3.67
CA GLU A 459 8.54 -11.56 3.64
C GLU A 459 8.47 -12.11 2.22
N SER A 460 7.86 -11.36 1.30
CA SER A 460 7.73 -11.76 -0.10
C SER A 460 9.08 -11.94 -0.77
N VAL A 461 10.03 -11.02 -0.56
CA VAL A 461 11.38 -11.13 -1.12
C VAL A 461 12.11 -12.37 -0.59
N ILE A 462 12.03 -12.62 0.74
CA ILE A 462 12.66 -13.81 1.34
C ILE A 462 12.05 -15.09 0.74
N LEU A 463 10.72 -15.17 0.67
CA LEU A 463 10.02 -16.31 0.07
C LEU A 463 10.43 -16.52 -1.39
N TYR A 464 10.46 -15.45 -2.20
CA TYR A 464 10.82 -15.55 -3.61
C TYR A 464 12.26 -15.96 -3.82
N VAL A 465 13.20 -15.50 -2.97
CA VAL A 465 14.61 -15.94 -3.00
C VAL A 465 14.72 -17.45 -2.73
N HIS A 466 13.96 -17.99 -1.77
CA HIS A 466 13.90 -19.43 -1.52
C HIS A 466 13.32 -20.20 -2.73
N LEU A 467 12.16 -19.76 -3.23
CA LEU A 467 11.49 -20.40 -4.38
C LEU A 467 12.34 -20.35 -5.67
N MET A 468 13.08 -19.25 -5.88
CA MET A 468 14.02 -19.13 -7.01
C MET A 468 15.14 -20.16 -6.93
N ARG A 469 15.60 -20.47 -5.72
CA ARG A 469 16.70 -21.42 -5.48
C ARG A 469 16.23 -22.86 -5.28
N MET A 470 14.92 -23.10 -5.31
CA MET A 470 14.35 -24.44 -5.14
C MET A 470 14.85 -25.39 -6.24
N LYS A 471 15.32 -26.56 -5.82
CA LYS A 471 15.90 -27.58 -6.68
C LYS A 471 15.26 -28.94 -6.39
N ASP A 472 15.43 -29.86 -7.34
CA ASP A 472 15.01 -31.25 -7.18
C ASP A 472 16.17 -32.08 -6.63
N HIS A 473 15.88 -32.94 -5.65
CA HIS A 473 16.86 -33.85 -5.01
C HIS A 473 16.47 -35.27 -5.40
N PRO A 474 17.20 -35.88 -6.37
CA PRO A 474 16.94 -37.27 -6.76
C PRO A 474 17.24 -38.20 -5.59
N LEU A 475 16.46 -39.26 -5.45
CA LEU A 475 16.69 -40.29 -4.46
C LEU A 475 18.02 -41.01 -4.78
N PRO A 476 18.98 -41.09 -3.83
CA PRO A 476 20.19 -41.86 -3.98
C PRO A 476 19.86 -43.34 -4.14
N VAL A 477 20.64 -44.06 -4.96
CA VAL A 477 20.53 -45.50 -5.09
C VAL A 477 21.60 -46.12 -4.20
N ILE A 478 21.19 -46.99 -3.29
CA ILE A 478 22.07 -47.72 -2.35
C ILE A 478 21.79 -49.21 -2.43
N GLY A 479 22.75 -50.01 -2.01
CA GLY A 479 22.59 -51.47 -1.94
C GLY A 479 21.71 -51.87 -0.74
N ASP A 480 21.10 -53.04 -0.84
CA ASP A 480 20.23 -53.56 0.24
C ASP A 480 20.98 -53.79 1.55
N ASP A 481 22.27 -54.11 1.51
CA ASP A 481 23.18 -54.30 2.65
C ASP A 481 23.58 -52.98 3.33
N GLU A 482 23.46 -51.86 2.63
CA GLU A 482 23.79 -50.50 3.15
C GLU A 482 22.66 -49.92 4.03
N TYR A 483 21.48 -50.51 4.08
CA TYR A 483 20.36 -50.04 4.90
C TYR A 483 20.67 -50.23 6.38
N PRO A 484 20.72 -49.09 7.18
CA PRO A 484 21.07 -49.14 8.61
C PRO A 484 19.89 -49.52 9.51
N GLU A 485 20.14 -49.69 10.83
CA GLU A 485 19.12 -49.79 11.83
C GLU A 485 18.35 -48.46 12.02
N VAL A 486 17.04 -48.59 12.32
CA VAL A 486 16.12 -47.46 12.48
C VAL A 486 15.20 -47.68 13.66
N ASP A 487 15.14 -46.72 14.57
CA ASP A 487 14.15 -46.63 15.65
C ASP A 487 12.96 -45.76 15.22
N ILE A 488 11.74 -46.27 15.32
CA ILE A 488 10.52 -45.54 15.02
C ILE A 488 9.79 -45.23 16.34
N PHE A 489 9.65 -43.94 16.68
CA PHE A 489 8.99 -43.46 17.88
C PHE A 489 7.60 -42.92 17.55
N ILE A 490 6.57 -43.49 18.18
CA ILE A 490 5.18 -43.08 18.09
C ILE A 490 4.77 -42.53 19.45
N ALA A 491 4.72 -41.23 19.59
CA ALA A 491 4.37 -40.58 20.84
C ALA A 491 2.85 -40.48 21.00
N THR A 492 2.36 -40.93 22.17
CA THR A 492 0.94 -40.84 22.51
C THR A 492 0.74 -40.35 23.95
N TYR A 493 -0.45 -39.79 24.23
CA TYR A 493 -0.86 -39.34 25.56
C TYR A 493 -2.30 -39.76 25.86
N ASP A 494 -3.28 -39.34 25.07
CA ASP A 494 -4.70 -39.60 25.31
C ASP A 494 -5.46 -40.00 24.03
N GLU A 495 -4.72 -40.29 22.94
CA GLU A 495 -5.31 -40.70 21.68
C GLU A 495 -5.99 -42.08 21.81
N PRO A 496 -7.14 -42.30 21.10
CA PRO A 496 -7.87 -43.57 21.11
C PRO A 496 -7.03 -44.73 20.57
N GLU A 497 -7.25 -45.91 21.12
CA GLU A 497 -6.59 -47.16 20.72
C GLU A 497 -6.75 -47.46 19.23
N GLU A 498 -7.92 -47.28 18.68
CA GLU A 498 -8.23 -47.51 17.26
C GLU A 498 -7.39 -46.65 16.33
N LEU A 499 -7.08 -45.41 16.73
CA LEU A 499 -6.23 -44.50 15.97
C LEU A 499 -4.78 -45.02 15.95
N LEU A 500 -4.25 -45.37 17.11
CA LEU A 500 -2.91 -45.91 17.27
C LEU A 500 -2.73 -47.23 16.56
N ARG A 501 -3.73 -48.11 16.60
CA ARG A 501 -3.76 -49.40 15.88
C ARG A 501 -3.50 -49.18 14.39
N ARG A 502 -4.12 -48.18 13.77
CA ARG A 502 -3.92 -47.88 12.38
C ARG A 502 -2.48 -47.42 12.09
N THR A 503 -1.93 -46.53 12.91
CA THR A 503 -0.55 -46.04 12.77
C THR A 503 0.46 -47.17 12.99
N LEU A 504 0.31 -47.97 14.01
CA LEU A 504 1.15 -49.13 14.28
C LEU A 504 1.10 -50.15 13.13
N ASN A 505 -0.09 -50.43 12.60
CA ASN A 505 -0.25 -51.29 11.45
C ASN A 505 0.48 -50.75 10.23
N GLY A 506 0.40 -49.42 9.96
CA GLY A 506 1.16 -48.80 8.92
C GLY A 506 2.67 -48.96 9.10
N CYS A 507 3.18 -48.79 10.31
CA CYS A 507 4.60 -48.97 10.64
C CYS A 507 5.06 -50.44 10.49
N ASN A 508 4.23 -51.42 10.88
CA ASN A 508 4.57 -52.83 10.70
C ASN A 508 4.65 -53.28 9.24
N HIS A 509 3.97 -52.57 8.33
CA HIS A 509 3.98 -52.86 6.90
C HIS A 509 4.99 -52.01 6.11
N LEU A 510 5.91 -51.28 6.78
CA LEU A 510 7.00 -50.58 6.08
C LEU A 510 7.89 -51.55 5.34
N GLU A 511 8.20 -51.25 4.11
CA GLU A 511 9.18 -51.94 3.29
C GLU A 511 10.60 -51.61 3.73
N TYR A 512 11.42 -52.64 3.95
CA TYR A 512 12.82 -52.49 4.30
C TYR A 512 13.54 -53.81 3.93
N PRO A 513 14.76 -53.77 3.40
CA PRO A 513 15.48 -54.96 2.93
C PRO A 513 15.65 -55.99 4.05
N ASP A 514 16.01 -55.57 5.25
CA ASP A 514 16.08 -56.37 6.43
C ASP A 514 15.18 -55.78 7.52
N LYS A 515 14.02 -56.39 7.69
CA LYS A 515 13.02 -55.92 8.69
C LYS A 515 13.47 -56.03 10.14
N SER A 516 14.46 -56.87 10.45
CA SER A 516 15.01 -56.98 11.79
C SER A 516 15.76 -55.71 12.23
N LYS A 517 16.12 -54.87 11.30
CA LYS A 517 16.78 -53.55 11.53
C LYS A 517 15.75 -52.44 11.83
N VAL A 518 14.44 -52.67 11.77
CA VAL A 518 13.39 -51.66 12.03
C VAL A 518 12.73 -51.94 13.38
N HIS A 519 12.95 -51.04 14.33
CA HIS A 519 12.45 -51.15 15.68
C HIS A 519 11.33 -50.13 15.91
N ILE A 520 10.13 -50.61 16.23
CA ILE A 520 8.95 -49.75 16.43
C ILE A 520 8.65 -49.65 17.91
N TRP A 521 8.52 -48.44 18.42
CA TRP A 521 8.33 -48.11 19.82
C TRP A 521 7.10 -47.22 20.03
N LEU A 522 6.09 -47.74 20.80
CA LEU A 522 4.98 -46.96 21.28
C LEU A 522 5.39 -46.27 22.59
N CYS A 523 5.46 -44.96 22.58
CA CYS A 523 5.88 -44.13 23.69
C CYS A 523 4.66 -43.48 24.37
N ASP A 524 4.14 -44.09 25.45
CA ASP A 524 2.91 -43.66 26.10
C ASP A 524 3.16 -42.86 27.39
N ASP A 525 2.94 -41.53 27.27
CA ASP A 525 3.11 -40.59 28.38
C ASP A 525 2.01 -40.69 29.47
N ASN A 526 0.93 -41.40 29.20
CA ASN A 526 -0.20 -41.59 30.14
C ASN A 526 -0.20 -42.94 30.81
N ARG A 527 0.76 -43.84 30.50
CA ARG A 527 0.95 -45.13 31.17
C ARG A 527 -0.30 -46.03 31.15
N ARG A 528 -0.99 -46.08 30.01
CA ARG A 528 -2.25 -46.77 29.84
C ARG A 528 -2.04 -48.30 29.69
N PRO A 529 -2.65 -49.13 30.52
CA PRO A 529 -2.55 -50.60 30.36
C PRO A 529 -3.06 -51.11 29.01
N SER A 530 -4.08 -50.42 28.41
CA SER A 530 -4.60 -50.75 27.09
C SER A 530 -3.58 -50.50 25.99
N MET A 531 -2.74 -49.49 26.12
CA MET A 531 -1.70 -49.20 25.15
C MET A 531 -0.54 -50.21 25.24
N ARG A 532 -0.22 -50.70 26.42
CA ARG A 532 0.75 -51.80 26.59
C ARG A 532 0.22 -53.08 25.95
N ALA A 533 -1.06 -53.42 26.20
CA ALA A 533 -1.69 -54.57 25.58
C ALA A 533 -1.74 -54.43 24.03
N LEU A 534 -2.03 -53.25 23.52
CA LEU A 534 -1.99 -52.99 22.08
C LEU A 534 -0.58 -53.16 21.50
N ALA A 535 0.45 -52.71 22.19
CA ALA A 535 1.84 -52.85 21.76
C ALA A 535 2.25 -54.33 21.69
N ASP A 536 1.88 -55.10 22.73
CA ASP A 536 2.11 -56.55 22.79
C ASP A 536 1.36 -57.29 21.65
N GLU A 537 0.09 -56.92 21.39
CA GLU A 537 -0.71 -57.47 20.29
C GLU A 537 -0.10 -57.21 18.93
N MET A 538 0.39 -55.98 18.74
CA MET A 538 0.98 -55.53 17.46
C MET A 538 2.45 -55.96 17.30
N GLY A 539 3.07 -56.57 18.30
CA GLY A 539 4.45 -57.00 18.29
C GLY A 539 5.48 -55.89 18.28
N VAL A 540 5.15 -54.74 18.90
CA VAL A 540 6.01 -53.57 18.97
C VAL A 540 6.45 -53.29 20.42
N GLY A 541 7.56 -52.56 20.57
CA GLY A 541 8.08 -52.20 21.88
C GLY A 541 7.22 -51.10 22.55
N TYR A 542 7.19 -51.09 23.91
CA TYR A 542 6.44 -50.14 24.70
C TYR A 542 7.36 -49.40 25.67
N PHE A 543 7.27 -48.09 25.68
CA PHE A 543 7.93 -47.23 26.65
C PHE A 543 6.92 -46.36 27.40
N ASP A 544 7.06 -46.33 28.72
CA ASP A 544 6.45 -45.33 29.60
C ASP A 544 7.49 -44.64 30.47
N ARG A 545 7.11 -43.65 31.22
CA ARG A 545 7.97 -42.89 32.14
C ARG A 545 7.19 -42.41 33.37
N PRO A 546 7.90 -42.20 34.53
CA PRO A 546 7.21 -41.86 35.78
C PRO A 546 6.57 -40.46 35.78
N ASP A 547 7.06 -39.52 35.00
CA ASP A 547 6.59 -38.15 34.93
C ASP A 547 6.33 -37.71 33.48
N ASN A 548 5.62 -36.61 33.31
CA ASN A 548 5.31 -36.03 31.98
C ASN A 548 6.13 -34.76 31.72
N LYS A 549 7.30 -34.60 32.36
CA LYS A 549 8.12 -33.43 32.25
C LYS A 549 8.64 -33.27 30.80
N GLY A 550 8.47 -32.09 30.24
CA GLY A 550 8.85 -31.80 28.85
C GLY A 550 7.87 -32.34 27.79
N ALA A 551 6.68 -32.81 28.19
CA ALA A 551 5.62 -33.31 27.30
C ALA A 551 6.14 -34.26 26.21
N LYS A 552 5.74 -34.12 24.94
CA LYS A 552 6.15 -34.95 23.79
C LYS A 552 7.68 -35.07 23.66
N ALA A 553 8.42 -33.97 23.75
CA ALA A 553 9.88 -33.99 23.65
C ALA A 553 10.54 -34.78 24.76
N GLY A 554 10.02 -34.64 25.99
CA GLY A 554 10.48 -35.45 27.13
C GLY A 554 10.19 -36.95 26.94
N ASN A 555 9.06 -37.30 26.34
CA ASN A 555 8.71 -38.67 26.02
C ASN A 555 9.64 -39.25 24.94
N LEU A 556 9.89 -38.49 23.87
CA LEU A 556 10.85 -38.89 22.85
C LEU A 556 12.29 -39.02 23.38
N ASN A 557 12.71 -38.14 24.31
CA ASN A 557 14.02 -38.25 24.96
C ASN A 557 14.12 -39.50 25.85
N ASN A 558 13.03 -39.90 26.53
CA ASN A 558 13.01 -41.16 27.26
C ASN A 558 13.22 -42.37 26.34
N ALA A 559 12.57 -42.38 25.17
CA ALA A 559 12.79 -43.44 24.17
C ALA A 559 14.20 -43.38 23.59
N LEU A 560 14.72 -42.18 23.25
CA LEU A 560 16.06 -41.96 22.74
C LEU A 560 17.16 -42.49 23.65
N SER A 561 16.97 -42.35 24.99
CA SER A 561 17.93 -42.83 25.98
C SER A 561 17.94 -44.34 26.16
N ARG A 562 16.93 -45.06 25.66
CA ARG A 562 16.76 -46.54 25.81
C ARG A 562 17.00 -47.29 24.52
N THR A 563 17.29 -46.60 23.43
CA THR A 563 17.50 -47.20 22.11
C THR A 563 18.84 -46.74 21.53
N SER A 564 19.31 -47.38 20.43
CA SER A 564 20.67 -47.20 19.92
C SER A 564 20.80 -47.09 18.38
N ALA A 565 19.69 -47.29 17.62
CA ALA A 565 19.74 -47.19 16.18
C ALA A 565 20.28 -45.82 15.69
N PRO A 566 21.10 -45.76 14.63
CA PRO A 566 21.71 -44.53 14.15
C PRO A 566 20.72 -43.50 13.61
N TYR A 567 19.51 -43.92 13.27
CA TYR A 567 18.45 -43.06 12.78
C TYR A 567 17.15 -43.24 13.59
N VAL A 568 16.50 -42.12 13.84
CA VAL A 568 15.25 -42.05 14.57
C VAL A 568 14.16 -41.50 13.68
N VAL A 569 13.03 -42.18 13.60
CA VAL A 569 11.83 -41.69 12.90
C VAL A 569 10.81 -41.23 13.93
N THR A 570 10.19 -40.11 13.73
CA THR A 570 9.08 -39.64 14.59
C THR A 570 7.77 -39.60 13.83
N PHE A 571 6.72 -40.25 14.41
CA PHE A 571 5.35 -40.13 13.95
C PHE A 571 4.45 -39.64 15.08
N ASP A 572 3.48 -38.79 14.76
CA ASP A 572 2.35 -38.51 15.62
C ASP A 572 1.42 -39.72 15.62
N ALA A 573 0.62 -39.84 16.68
CA ALA A 573 -0.28 -40.99 16.89
C ALA A 573 -1.29 -41.24 15.75
N ASP A 574 -1.57 -40.22 14.96
CA ASP A 574 -2.53 -40.24 13.84
C ASP A 574 -1.86 -40.23 12.44
N MET A 575 -0.54 -40.27 12.36
CA MET A 575 0.21 -40.23 11.10
C MET A 575 0.58 -41.65 10.63
N ILE A 576 -0.11 -42.11 9.60
CA ILE A 576 0.07 -43.43 9.01
C ILE A 576 1.09 -43.36 7.89
N PRO A 577 2.27 -44.01 7.99
CA PRO A 577 3.26 -44.01 6.91
C PRO A 577 2.79 -44.87 5.72
N MET A 578 3.23 -44.51 4.53
CA MET A 578 3.18 -45.36 3.34
C MET A 578 4.25 -46.44 3.45
N SER A 579 4.02 -47.61 2.85
CA SER A 579 4.96 -48.74 2.93
C SER A 579 6.37 -48.39 2.49
N CYS A 580 6.49 -47.53 1.50
CA CYS A 580 7.77 -47.09 0.93
C CYS A 580 8.47 -45.92 1.72
N PHE A 581 7.97 -45.53 2.88
CA PHE A 581 8.49 -44.33 3.61
C PHE A 581 10.01 -44.44 3.86
N LEU A 582 10.46 -45.55 4.45
CA LEU A 582 11.89 -45.76 4.75
C LEU A 582 12.72 -45.91 3.51
N MET A 583 12.23 -46.63 2.49
CA MET A 583 12.92 -46.78 1.22
C MET A 583 13.16 -45.46 0.48
N LYS A 584 12.34 -44.46 0.72
CA LYS A 584 12.44 -43.13 0.10
C LYS A 584 13.08 -42.07 0.98
N THR A 585 13.41 -42.36 2.22
CA THR A 585 14.01 -41.37 3.14
C THR A 585 15.40 -41.77 3.62
N ILE A 586 15.63 -43.03 3.98
CA ILE A 586 16.92 -43.52 4.49
C ILE A 586 18.08 -43.36 3.50
N PRO A 587 17.92 -43.64 2.19
CA PRO A 587 19.03 -43.52 1.24
C PRO A 587 19.70 -42.15 1.23
N TYR A 588 19.00 -41.06 1.57
CA TYR A 588 19.61 -39.74 1.64
C TYR A 588 20.68 -39.61 2.73
N PHE A 589 20.67 -40.45 3.78
CA PHE A 589 21.65 -40.41 4.87
C PHE A 589 22.91 -41.21 4.63
N VAL A 590 22.86 -42.30 3.84
CA VAL A 590 23.91 -43.30 3.80
C VAL A 590 25.27 -42.72 3.41
N HIS A 591 25.28 -41.76 2.49
CA HIS A 591 26.52 -41.08 2.07
C HIS A 591 26.55 -39.59 2.51
N ALA A 592 25.73 -39.22 3.49
CA ALA A 592 25.54 -37.84 3.89
C ALA A 592 25.71 -37.63 5.42
N GLU A 593 26.94 -37.89 5.91
CA GLU A 593 27.26 -37.80 7.35
C GLU A 593 26.81 -36.51 8.07
N LYS A 594 26.75 -35.40 7.34
CA LYS A 594 26.26 -34.10 7.86
C LYS A 594 24.78 -33.94 7.81
N LEU A 595 24.01 -34.86 7.24
CA LEU A 595 22.56 -34.76 7.18
C LEU A 595 21.97 -34.98 8.58
N GLY A 596 21.32 -33.94 9.11
CA GLY A 596 20.69 -33.94 10.43
C GLY A 596 19.30 -34.56 10.40
N PHE A 597 18.48 -34.17 9.43
CA PHE A 597 17.13 -34.72 9.29
C PHE A 597 16.59 -34.59 7.85
N VAL A 598 15.64 -35.47 7.52
CA VAL A 598 14.83 -35.44 6.30
C VAL A 598 13.37 -35.27 6.69
N GLN A 599 12.77 -34.14 6.35
CA GLN A 599 11.36 -33.84 6.57
C GLN A 599 10.54 -34.23 5.34
N THR A 600 9.47 -35.00 5.54
CA THR A 600 8.44 -35.25 4.51
C THR A 600 7.18 -34.43 4.78
N PRO A 601 6.34 -34.13 3.77
CA PRO A 601 5.14 -33.34 3.96
C PRO A 601 4.16 -33.97 4.97
N GLN A 602 3.57 -33.13 5.82
CA GLN A 602 2.37 -33.54 6.54
C GLN A 602 1.18 -33.45 5.58
N CYS A 603 0.61 -34.58 5.23
CA CYS A 603 -0.58 -34.71 4.40
C CYS A 603 -1.70 -35.35 5.18
N PHE A 604 -2.93 -35.21 4.70
CA PHE A 604 -4.12 -35.65 5.42
C PHE A 604 -5.01 -36.47 4.48
N TYR A 605 -5.51 -37.58 4.97
CA TYR A 605 -6.45 -38.45 4.24
C TYR A 605 -7.91 -37.96 4.33
N GLN A 606 -8.18 -37.00 5.22
CA GLN A 606 -9.46 -36.32 5.34
C GLN A 606 -9.35 -34.90 4.76
N PRO A 607 -10.43 -34.35 4.18
CA PRO A 607 -10.50 -32.95 3.84
C PRO A 607 -10.28 -32.09 5.08
N ASP A 608 -9.57 -30.96 4.94
CA ASP A 608 -9.49 -29.99 6.03
C ASP A 608 -10.86 -29.31 6.28
N ILE A 609 -10.96 -28.62 7.40
CA ILE A 609 -12.21 -27.96 7.81
C ILE A 609 -12.72 -26.96 6.77
N PHE A 610 -11.83 -26.34 5.99
CA PHE A 610 -12.19 -25.38 4.96
C PHE A 610 -12.74 -26.07 3.71
N GLN A 611 -12.06 -27.12 3.27
CA GLN A 611 -12.50 -27.96 2.15
C GLN A 611 -13.86 -28.58 2.45
N HIS A 612 -14.01 -29.14 3.65
CA HIS A 612 -15.25 -29.81 4.07
C HIS A 612 -16.42 -28.82 4.20
N ALA A 613 -16.23 -27.66 4.88
CA ALA A 613 -17.29 -26.69 5.10
C ALA A 613 -17.81 -26.05 3.80
N LEU A 614 -16.97 -25.94 2.79
CA LEU A 614 -17.30 -25.31 1.50
C LEU A 614 -17.76 -26.31 0.42
N TYR A 615 -17.83 -27.60 0.71
CA TYR A 615 -18.06 -28.65 -0.30
C TYR A 615 -17.04 -28.59 -1.45
N ALA A 616 -15.79 -28.23 -1.13
CA ALA A 616 -14.75 -27.88 -2.07
C ALA A 616 -13.54 -28.83 -1.99
N GLU A 617 -13.74 -30.06 -1.58
CA GLU A 617 -12.70 -31.09 -1.38
C GLU A 617 -11.82 -31.28 -2.62
N LYS A 618 -12.40 -31.12 -3.82
CA LYS A 618 -11.70 -31.27 -5.12
C LYS A 618 -11.15 -29.96 -5.69
N THR A 619 -11.63 -28.81 -5.22
CA THR A 619 -11.37 -27.50 -5.85
C THR A 619 -10.58 -26.55 -4.98
N ALA A 620 -10.70 -26.62 -3.66
CA ALA A 620 -9.88 -25.85 -2.73
C ALA A 620 -8.60 -26.61 -2.37
N PRO A 621 -7.43 -25.96 -2.36
CA PRO A 621 -6.20 -26.60 -1.87
C PRO A 621 -6.31 -26.82 -0.35
N ASN A 622 -5.62 -27.84 0.18
CA ASN A 622 -5.41 -27.94 1.60
C ASN A 622 -4.56 -26.76 2.08
N GLU A 623 -4.89 -26.20 3.23
CA GLU A 623 -4.23 -25.01 3.76
C GLU A 623 -2.71 -25.19 3.95
N GLN A 624 -2.26 -26.40 4.30
CA GLN A 624 -0.87 -26.70 4.62
C GLN A 624 -0.04 -27.19 3.43
N ASP A 625 -0.67 -27.59 2.32
CA ASP A 625 0.01 -28.16 1.15
C ASP A 625 1.13 -27.27 0.60
N PHE A 626 0.84 -25.96 0.46
CA PHE A 626 1.83 -25.02 -0.06
C PHE A 626 3.05 -24.91 0.85
N PHE A 627 2.84 -24.87 2.16
CA PHE A 627 3.92 -24.78 3.13
C PHE A 627 4.83 -26.00 3.07
N TYR A 628 4.30 -27.20 3.29
CA TYR A 628 5.12 -28.41 3.35
C TYR A 628 5.71 -28.84 2.01
N ARG A 629 4.96 -28.74 0.92
CA ARG A 629 5.38 -29.26 -0.39
C ARG A 629 6.16 -28.27 -1.24
N THR A 630 6.15 -26.97 -0.89
CA THR A 630 6.80 -25.95 -1.67
C THR A 630 7.75 -25.09 -0.85
N VAL A 631 7.28 -24.49 0.24
CA VAL A 631 8.10 -23.56 1.05
C VAL A 631 9.23 -24.32 1.76
N GLU A 632 8.92 -25.43 2.43
CA GLU A 632 9.94 -26.22 3.15
C GLU A 632 10.99 -26.79 2.19
N VAL A 633 10.58 -27.33 1.02
CA VAL A 633 11.51 -27.78 -0.02
C VAL A 633 12.41 -26.65 -0.52
N ALA A 634 11.87 -25.46 -0.68
CA ALA A 634 12.67 -24.29 -1.11
C ALA A 634 13.69 -23.84 -0.04
N LYS A 635 13.40 -24.05 1.24
CA LYS A 635 14.29 -23.72 2.38
C LYS A 635 15.54 -24.62 2.47
N VAL A 636 15.57 -25.76 1.80
CA VAL A 636 16.78 -26.60 1.70
C VAL A 636 17.98 -25.79 1.21
N SER A 637 17.74 -24.89 0.25
CA SER A 637 18.79 -24.04 -0.32
C SER A 637 19.43 -23.05 0.68
N SER A 638 18.79 -22.81 1.82
CA SER A 638 19.28 -21.96 2.91
C SER A 638 19.59 -22.74 4.20
N ASN A 639 19.49 -24.07 4.16
CA ASN A 639 19.64 -24.94 5.34
C ASN A 639 18.79 -24.46 6.52
N SER A 640 17.49 -24.29 6.30
CA SER A 640 16.56 -23.75 7.28
C SER A 640 15.19 -24.45 7.21
N VAL A 641 15.20 -25.73 6.91
CA VAL A 641 14.02 -26.60 6.92
C VAL A 641 13.47 -26.67 8.35
N ILE A 642 12.17 -26.55 8.50
CA ILE A 642 11.54 -26.69 9.82
C ILE A 642 11.29 -28.17 10.09
N TYR A 643 11.79 -28.69 11.19
CA TYR A 643 11.35 -29.97 11.71
C TYR A 643 9.91 -29.84 12.21
N GLY A 644 9.00 -30.58 11.61
CA GLY A 644 7.54 -30.48 11.85
C GLY A 644 7.01 -31.43 12.92
N GLY A 645 7.88 -32.08 13.70
CA GLY A 645 7.51 -32.95 14.84
C GLY A 645 7.02 -34.34 14.46
N SER A 646 6.72 -34.59 13.17
CA SER A 646 6.25 -35.88 12.66
C SER A 646 6.72 -36.10 11.22
N ASN A 647 6.61 -37.35 10.72
CA ASN A 647 6.97 -37.73 9.35
C ASN A 647 8.44 -37.41 8.99
N THR A 648 9.33 -37.54 9.94
CA THR A 648 10.71 -37.10 9.83
C THR A 648 11.68 -38.19 10.23
N VAL A 649 12.74 -38.38 9.45
CA VAL A 649 13.89 -39.19 9.82
C VAL A 649 14.98 -38.25 10.33
N ILE A 650 15.55 -38.55 11.49
CA ILE A 650 16.54 -37.69 12.17
C ILE A 650 17.79 -38.53 12.46
N SER A 651 18.98 -38.01 12.18
CA SER A 651 20.23 -38.63 12.61
C SER A 651 20.38 -38.58 14.14
N ARG A 652 20.59 -39.72 14.79
CA ARG A 652 20.85 -39.80 16.25
C ARG A 652 22.06 -38.91 16.61
N ARG A 653 23.11 -38.93 15.81
CA ARG A 653 24.29 -38.08 15.98
C ARG A 653 23.92 -36.58 16.05
N ALA A 654 22.94 -36.14 15.26
CA ALA A 654 22.48 -34.75 15.28
C ALA A 654 21.70 -34.44 16.56
N LEU A 655 20.87 -35.38 17.04
CA LEU A 655 20.17 -35.25 18.34
C LEU A 655 21.16 -35.22 19.52
N ASP A 656 22.10 -36.14 19.53
CA ASP A 656 23.12 -36.20 20.59
C ASP A 656 23.97 -34.92 20.68
N ALA A 657 24.30 -34.32 19.52
CA ALA A 657 25.07 -33.08 19.46
C ALA A 657 24.36 -31.87 20.09
N ILE A 658 23.03 -31.92 20.23
CA ILE A 658 22.22 -30.85 20.83
C ILE A 658 21.63 -31.24 22.19
N GLY A 659 21.91 -32.48 22.68
CA GLY A 659 21.41 -33.00 23.95
C GLY A 659 19.98 -33.55 23.88
N GLY A 660 19.55 -34.03 22.71
CA GLY A 660 18.23 -34.62 22.47
C GLY A 660 17.21 -33.64 21.97
N PHE A 661 15.91 -34.04 22.01
CA PHE A 661 14.79 -33.16 21.65
C PHE A 661 14.65 -32.01 22.67
N TYR A 662 14.45 -30.79 22.16
CA TYR A 662 14.38 -29.61 23.03
C TYR A 662 13.08 -29.55 23.83
N THR A 663 13.16 -29.52 25.16
CA THR A 663 12.00 -29.66 26.07
C THR A 663 11.46 -28.33 26.60
N GLU A 664 12.13 -27.21 26.35
CA GLU A 664 11.80 -25.92 26.98
C GLU A 664 10.96 -25.01 26.08
N SER A 665 10.29 -25.53 25.05
CA SER A 665 9.41 -24.79 24.16
C SER A 665 8.10 -25.54 23.94
N ILE A 666 7.02 -24.77 23.67
CA ILE A 666 5.72 -25.31 23.25
C ILE A 666 5.78 -25.89 21.82
N THR A 667 6.70 -25.35 20.99
CA THR A 667 7.05 -25.90 19.67
C THR A 667 8.46 -26.45 19.74
N GLU A 668 8.56 -27.59 20.39
CA GLU A 668 9.80 -28.32 20.61
C GLU A 668 10.46 -28.77 19.31
N ASP A 669 9.63 -29.07 18.33
CA ASP A 669 9.99 -29.44 16.97
C ASP A 669 10.74 -28.31 16.25
N PHE A 670 10.11 -27.13 16.14
CA PHE A 670 10.72 -25.95 15.57
C PHE A 670 12.08 -25.62 16.23
N ALA A 671 12.14 -25.73 17.57
CA ALA A 671 13.36 -25.48 18.33
C ALA A 671 14.44 -26.53 18.05
N THR A 672 14.08 -27.82 18.04
CA THR A 672 14.98 -28.94 17.79
C THR A 672 15.64 -28.85 16.41
N GLY A 673 14.84 -28.62 15.34
CA GLY A 673 15.36 -28.45 13.98
C GLY A 673 16.36 -27.30 13.88
N LEU A 674 16.01 -26.13 14.43
CA LEU A 674 16.87 -24.97 14.49
C LEU A 674 18.20 -25.23 15.23
N LEU A 675 18.16 -25.96 16.34
CA LEU A 675 19.35 -26.32 17.12
C LEU A 675 20.26 -27.28 16.37
N ILE A 676 19.69 -28.31 15.69
CA ILE A 676 20.43 -29.24 14.84
C ILE A 676 21.20 -28.46 13.76
N GLU A 677 20.53 -27.54 13.07
CA GLU A 677 21.18 -26.73 12.05
C GLU A 677 22.22 -25.74 12.64
N SER A 678 21.95 -25.18 13.82
CA SER A 678 22.94 -24.32 14.49
C SER A 678 24.19 -25.08 14.98
N ALA A 679 24.09 -26.40 15.19
CA ALA A 679 25.20 -27.29 15.48
C ALA A 679 26.02 -27.68 14.22
N GLY A 680 25.62 -27.24 13.04
CA GLY A 680 26.36 -27.41 11.78
C GLY A 680 25.87 -28.58 10.91
N PHE A 681 24.76 -29.23 11.26
CA PHE A 681 24.13 -30.24 10.42
C PHE A 681 23.32 -29.58 9.30
N VAL A 682 23.11 -30.34 8.22
CA VAL A 682 22.26 -29.91 7.10
C VAL A 682 20.87 -30.56 7.21
N SER A 683 19.88 -29.91 6.65
CA SER A 683 18.50 -30.40 6.62
C SER A 683 18.01 -30.56 5.17
N LEU A 684 17.12 -31.53 4.97
CA LEU A 684 16.50 -31.81 3.68
C LEU A 684 14.98 -31.89 3.86
N ALA A 685 14.23 -31.30 2.93
CA ALA A 685 12.81 -31.51 2.78
C ALA A 685 12.51 -32.07 1.37
N ILE A 686 11.63 -33.05 1.30
CA ILE A 686 11.17 -33.64 0.03
C ILE A 686 9.70 -33.30 -0.18
N SER A 687 9.26 -33.21 -1.42
CA SER A 687 7.89 -32.79 -1.77
C SER A 687 6.89 -33.94 -1.85
N GLU A 688 7.37 -35.17 -1.80
CA GLU A 688 6.55 -36.38 -1.92
C GLU A 688 5.87 -36.69 -0.59
N PRO A 689 4.52 -36.81 -0.54
CA PRO A 689 3.82 -37.23 0.66
C PRO A 689 4.05 -38.71 0.92
N LEU A 690 4.67 -39.04 2.05
CA LEU A 690 5.01 -40.41 2.44
C LEU A 690 4.32 -40.86 3.72
N ALA A 691 3.52 -40.00 4.31
CA ALA A 691 2.64 -40.31 5.43
C ALA A 691 1.37 -39.48 5.37
N SER A 692 0.28 -39.94 5.96
CA SER A 692 -1.01 -39.26 5.94
C SER A 692 -1.70 -39.37 7.29
N GLY A 693 -2.23 -38.27 7.80
CA GLY A 693 -2.85 -38.12 9.11
C GLY A 693 -4.27 -37.56 9.09
N MET A 694 -4.74 -37.19 10.29
CA MET A 694 -6.04 -36.57 10.48
C MET A 694 -5.94 -35.04 10.56
N THR A 695 -6.92 -34.34 9.99
CA THR A 695 -7.13 -32.90 10.23
C THR A 695 -7.90 -32.69 11.54
N PRO A 696 -7.83 -31.47 12.13
CA PRO A 696 -8.74 -31.12 13.23
C PRO A 696 -10.21 -31.32 12.84
N ASN A 697 -11.02 -31.83 13.80
CA ASN A 697 -12.40 -32.18 13.52
C ASN A 697 -13.35 -30.98 13.41
N ASP A 698 -13.02 -29.90 14.11
CA ASP A 698 -13.83 -28.68 14.11
C ASP A 698 -12.96 -27.39 14.09
N TYR A 699 -13.64 -26.27 13.90
CA TYR A 699 -12.98 -24.97 13.83
C TYR A 699 -12.32 -24.57 15.17
N ALA A 700 -12.87 -24.96 16.31
CA ALA A 700 -12.30 -24.62 17.61
C ALA A 700 -10.98 -25.36 17.86
N GLU A 701 -10.91 -26.62 17.50
CA GLU A 701 -9.68 -27.44 17.55
C GLU A 701 -8.61 -26.89 16.59
N HIS A 702 -9.02 -26.48 15.39
CA HIS A 702 -8.13 -25.81 14.43
C HIS A 702 -7.54 -24.52 15.01
N LEU A 703 -8.37 -23.66 15.61
CA LEU A 703 -7.90 -22.44 16.28
C LEU A 703 -6.95 -22.71 17.44
N GLN A 704 -7.23 -23.75 18.24
CA GLN A 704 -6.37 -24.15 19.35
C GLN A 704 -4.99 -24.59 18.83
N GLN A 705 -4.96 -25.39 17.76
CA GLN A 705 -3.71 -25.81 17.10
C GLN A 705 -2.93 -24.60 16.57
N ARG A 706 -3.59 -23.69 15.84
CA ARG A 706 -2.94 -22.47 15.26
C ARG A 706 -2.46 -21.52 16.36
N ARG A 707 -3.21 -21.36 17.43
CA ARG A 707 -2.81 -20.55 18.60
C ARG A 707 -1.56 -21.11 19.26
N ARG A 708 -1.49 -22.43 19.44
CA ARG A 708 -0.32 -23.12 19.98
C ARG A 708 0.91 -22.89 19.10
N TRP A 709 0.79 -23.08 17.79
CA TRP A 709 1.89 -22.91 16.86
C TRP A 709 2.38 -21.45 16.82
N GLY A 710 1.49 -20.50 16.67
CA GLY A 710 1.87 -19.08 16.59
C GLY A 710 2.59 -18.57 17.83
N ARG A 711 2.02 -18.87 19.02
CA ARG A 711 2.66 -18.50 20.29
C ARG A 711 3.98 -19.24 20.50
N GLY A 712 4.01 -20.54 20.18
CA GLY A 712 5.21 -21.35 20.33
C GLY A 712 6.36 -20.86 19.46
N VAL A 713 6.14 -20.61 18.17
CA VAL A 713 7.18 -20.12 17.25
C VAL A 713 7.71 -18.74 17.69
N ILE A 714 6.82 -17.79 18.05
CA ILE A 714 7.24 -16.46 18.53
C ILE A 714 8.02 -16.57 19.84
N GLY A 715 7.53 -17.38 20.80
CA GLY A 715 8.19 -17.61 22.07
C GLY A 715 9.58 -18.24 21.90
N THR A 716 9.69 -19.26 21.05
CA THR A 716 10.98 -19.91 20.71
C THR A 716 11.94 -18.94 20.04
N ALA A 717 11.45 -18.13 19.11
CA ALA A 717 12.29 -17.13 18.42
C ALA A 717 12.91 -16.13 19.39
N LYS A 718 12.15 -15.67 20.37
CA LYS A 718 12.66 -14.79 21.45
C LYS A 718 13.63 -15.50 22.38
N LYS A 719 13.27 -16.72 22.86
CA LYS A 719 14.06 -17.49 23.83
C LYS A 719 15.41 -17.89 23.26
N LEU A 720 15.43 -18.40 22.02
CA LEU A 720 16.67 -18.81 21.34
C LEU A 720 17.41 -17.63 20.68
N LYS A 721 16.86 -16.42 20.72
CA LYS A 721 17.46 -15.20 20.13
C LYS A 721 17.91 -15.44 18.68
N ILE A 722 17.01 -15.89 17.80
CA ILE A 722 17.33 -16.39 16.44
C ILE A 722 18.27 -15.45 15.67
N MET A 723 18.05 -14.12 15.73
CA MET A 723 18.89 -13.14 15.03
C MET A 723 20.35 -13.12 15.49
N PHE A 724 20.61 -13.57 16.70
CA PHE A 724 21.94 -13.53 17.33
C PHE A 724 22.48 -14.93 17.65
N ARG A 725 21.73 -16.00 17.32
CA ARG A 725 22.12 -17.38 17.62
C ARG A 725 23.47 -17.72 16.99
N PRO A 726 24.48 -18.19 17.78
CA PRO A 726 25.71 -18.73 17.22
C PRO A 726 25.45 -19.95 16.35
N GLY A 727 26.30 -20.19 15.35
CA GLY A 727 26.16 -21.32 14.41
C GLY A 727 25.27 -21.03 13.21
N LEU A 728 24.23 -20.21 13.35
CA LEU A 728 23.38 -19.87 12.22
C LEU A 728 24.02 -18.84 11.30
N THR A 729 23.94 -19.06 10.00
CA THR A 729 24.28 -18.10 8.95
C THR A 729 23.23 -16.99 8.84
N MET A 730 23.53 -15.89 8.15
CA MET A 730 22.57 -14.81 7.96
C MET A 730 21.35 -15.24 7.13
N ALA A 731 21.52 -16.14 6.16
CA ALA A 731 20.43 -16.68 5.37
C ALA A 731 19.46 -17.50 6.22
N GLN A 732 19.97 -18.36 7.12
CA GLN A 732 19.16 -19.11 8.07
C GLN A 732 18.40 -18.17 9.01
N ARG A 733 19.09 -17.16 9.57
CA ARG A 733 18.44 -16.18 10.46
C ARG A 733 17.29 -15.46 9.78
N LEU A 734 17.48 -14.99 8.54
CA LEU A 734 16.44 -14.33 7.76
C LEU A 734 15.27 -15.28 7.43
N SER A 735 15.58 -16.55 7.10
CA SER A 735 14.56 -17.57 6.84
C SER A 735 13.71 -17.86 8.06
N TYR A 736 14.34 -18.10 9.22
CA TYR A 736 13.63 -18.33 10.48
C TYR A 736 12.86 -17.11 10.96
N MET A 737 13.42 -15.89 10.74
CA MET A 737 12.68 -14.64 11.03
C MET A 737 11.45 -14.50 10.14
N SER A 738 11.56 -14.80 8.85
CA SER A 738 10.39 -14.81 7.95
C SER A 738 9.31 -15.79 8.43
N SER A 739 9.71 -17.00 8.89
CA SER A 739 8.76 -17.97 9.48
C SER A 739 8.12 -17.46 10.77
N THR A 740 8.84 -16.65 11.55
CA THR A 740 8.31 -16.02 12.77
C THR A 740 7.34 -14.86 12.42
N ILE A 741 7.71 -14.01 11.44
CA ILE A 741 6.91 -12.87 10.97
C ILE A 741 5.60 -13.35 10.33
N TYR A 742 5.58 -14.52 9.69
CA TYR A 742 4.34 -15.14 9.20
C TYR A 742 3.24 -15.18 10.27
N TRP A 743 3.59 -15.47 11.53
CA TRP A 743 2.63 -15.51 12.64
C TRP A 743 2.11 -14.13 13.07
N LEU A 744 2.63 -13.03 12.48
CA LEU A 744 2.04 -11.68 12.61
C LEU A 744 0.91 -11.44 11.59
N SER A 745 0.59 -12.42 10.72
CA SER A 745 -0.48 -12.30 9.71
C SER A 745 -1.84 -11.87 10.28
N PRO A 746 -2.27 -12.26 11.50
CA PRO A 746 -3.52 -11.75 12.07
C PRO A 746 -3.53 -10.21 12.26
N ILE A 747 -2.39 -9.63 12.65
CA ILE A 747 -2.23 -8.18 12.80
C ILE A 747 -2.25 -7.50 11.42
N LYS A 748 -1.51 -8.04 10.46
CA LYS A 748 -1.45 -7.53 9.08
C LYS A 748 -2.84 -7.57 8.43
N THR A 749 -3.53 -8.69 8.52
CA THR A 749 -4.88 -8.89 7.95
C THR A 749 -5.89 -7.93 8.57
N LEU A 750 -5.84 -7.71 9.89
CA LEU A 750 -6.71 -6.73 10.54
C LEU A 750 -6.46 -5.31 10.01
N ILE A 751 -5.21 -4.89 9.86
CA ILE A 751 -4.86 -3.56 9.35
C ILE A 751 -5.35 -3.40 7.90
N TYR A 752 -5.15 -4.40 7.03
CA TYR A 752 -5.67 -4.37 5.66
C TYR A 752 -7.22 -4.34 5.58
N LEU A 753 -7.92 -4.97 6.53
CA LEU A 753 -9.38 -4.92 6.60
C LEU A 753 -9.87 -3.57 7.12
N LEU A 754 -9.22 -3.02 8.14
CA LEU A 754 -9.64 -1.75 8.76
C LEU A 754 -9.30 -0.53 7.92
N SER A 755 -8.20 -0.53 7.16
CA SER A 755 -7.75 0.63 6.39
C SER A 755 -8.84 1.20 5.45
N PRO A 756 -9.49 0.42 4.56
CA PRO A 756 -10.57 0.94 3.74
C PRO A 756 -11.83 1.31 4.56
N LEU A 757 -12.07 0.62 5.69
CA LEU A 757 -13.22 0.89 6.55
C LEU A 757 -13.07 2.20 7.34
N LEU A 758 -11.86 2.60 7.73
CA LEU A 758 -11.60 3.87 8.40
C LEU A 758 -12.06 5.05 7.53
N PHE A 759 -11.71 5.04 6.26
CA PHE A 759 -12.17 6.06 5.34
C PHE A 759 -13.67 5.94 5.04
N ALA A 760 -14.12 4.74 4.68
CA ALA A 760 -15.50 4.52 4.29
C ALA A 760 -16.53 4.82 5.38
N THR A 761 -16.21 4.55 6.66
CA THR A 761 -17.13 4.68 7.77
C THR A 761 -16.94 5.99 8.55
N PHE A 762 -15.68 6.41 8.76
CA PHE A 762 -15.33 7.51 9.64
C PHE A 762 -14.72 8.72 8.92
N ALA A 763 -14.62 8.71 7.59
CA ALA A 763 -13.96 9.73 6.78
C ALA A 763 -12.49 10.02 7.15
N VAL A 764 -11.80 9.05 7.77
CA VAL A 764 -10.38 9.15 8.09
C VAL A 764 -9.58 8.61 6.91
N PRO A 765 -8.91 9.44 6.10
CA PRO A 765 -8.10 8.97 4.99
C PRO A 765 -6.85 8.29 5.52
N VAL A 766 -6.62 7.04 5.09
CA VAL A 766 -5.43 6.29 5.47
C VAL A 766 -4.25 6.62 4.55
N PHE A 767 -4.52 7.11 3.35
CA PHE A 767 -3.55 7.69 2.43
C PHE A 767 -4.26 8.61 1.43
N GLN A 768 -3.54 9.61 0.95
CA GLN A 768 -3.98 10.47 -0.14
C GLN A 768 -3.49 9.89 -1.47
N CYS A 769 -4.35 9.84 -2.46
CA CYS A 769 -3.97 9.46 -3.83
C CYS A 769 -5.02 9.90 -4.83
N SER A 770 -4.58 10.22 -6.03
CA SER A 770 -5.46 10.28 -7.19
C SER A 770 -5.73 8.86 -7.73
N TRP A 771 -6.78 8.67 -8.54
CA TRP A 771 -7.00 7.39 -9.23
C TRP A 771 -5.84 7.06 -10.19
N ALA A 772 -5.21 8.09 -10.79
CA ALA A 772 -4.06 7.96 -11.68
C ALA A 772 -2.85 7.38 -10.94
N ASP A 773 -2.59 7.79 -9.70
CA ASP A 773 -1.53 7.23 -8.86
C ASP A 773 -1.74 5.73 -8.60
N LEU A 774 -2.98 5.32 -8.36
CA LEU A 774 -3.30 3.91 -8.15
C LEU A 774 -3.04 3.08 -9.41
N VAL A 775 -3.39 3.61 -10.59
CA VAL A 775 -3.11 2.94 -11.87
C VAL A 775 -1.63 2.93 -12.19
N LEU A 776 -0.90 4.00 -11.86
CA LEU A 776 0.53 4.13 -12.18
C LEU A 776 1.43 3.34 -11.21
N TYR A 777 1.15 3.37 -9.92
CA TYR A 777 2.03 2.80 -8.90
C TYR A 777 1.50 1.49 -8.31
N TRP A 778 0.23 1.45 -7.88
CA TRP A 778 -0.31 0.28 -7.21
C TRP A 778 -0.65 -0.86 -8.17
N LEU A 779 -1.31 -0.57 -9.30
CA LEU A 779 -1.77 -1.62 -10.22
C LEU A 779 -0.62 -2.41 -10.86
N PRO A 780 0.47 -1.78 -11.38
CA PRO A 780 1.62 -2.52 -11.90
C PRO A 780 2.30 -3.36 -10.81
N MET A 781 2.47 -2.81 -9.61
CA MET A 781 3.00 -3.56 -8.47
C MET A 781 2.16 -4.79 -8.17
N PHE A 782 0.84 -4.65 -8.05
CA PHE A 782 -0.09 -5.74 -7.76
C PHE A 782 -0.07 -6.84 -8.85
N ILE A 783 -0.10 -6.44 -10.12
CA ILE A 783 -0.04 -7.37 -11.27
C ILE A 783 1.29 -8.12 -11.26
N MET A 784 2.42 -7.42 -11.13
CA MET A 784 3.74 -8.02 -11.20
C MET A 784 4.04 -8.92 -10.00
N GLN A 785 3.59 -8.56 -8.80
CA GLN A 785 3.65 -9.46 -7.64
C GLN A 785 2.83 -10.73 -7.85
N SER A 786 1.61 -10.59 -8.40
CA SER A 786 0.73 -11.74 -8.69
C SER A 786 1.35 -12.68 -9.73
N ILE A 787 1.92 -12.13 -10.81
CA ILE A 787 2.62 -12.89 -11.85
C ILE A 787 3.88 -13.57 -11.27
N CYS A 788 4.68 -12.82 -10.51
CA CYS A 788 5.88 -13.32 -9.88
C CYS A 788 5.56 -14.51 -8.96
N LEU A 789 4.56 -14.36 -8.07
CA LEU A 789 4.13 -15.43 -7.19
C LEU A 789 3.67 -16.68 -7.96
N ARG A 790 2.93 -16.50 -9.05
CA ARG A 790 2.45 -17.62 -9.90
C ARG A 790 3.59 -18.35 -10.58
N ILE A 791 4.61 -17.64 -11.09
CA ILE A 791 5.81 -18.22 -11.70
C ILE A 791 6.65 -18.94 -10.64
N MET A 792 6.85 -18.31 -9.48
CA MET A 792 7.66 -18.87 -8.39
C MET A 792 7.05 -20.14 -7.81
N SER A 793 5.75 -20.13 -7.52
CA SER A 793 5.02 -21.24 -6.91
C SER A 793 4.61 -22.34 -7.90
N LYS A 794 4.91 -22.20 -9.21
CA LYS A 794 4.39 -23.10 -10.26
C LYS A 794 2.85 -23.24 -10.22
N GLY A 795 2.14 -22.20 -9.77
CA GLY A 795 0.68 -22.18 -9.63
C GLY A 795 0.12 -22.97 -8.44
N SER A 796 0.96 -23.43 -7.50
CA SER A 796 0.52 -24.19 -6.31
C SER A 796 -0.18 -23.32 -5.25
N ILE A 797 -0.03 -22.00 -5.30
CA ILE A 797 -0.69 -21.06 -4.38
C ILE A 797 -1.90 -20.38 -5.01
N SER A 798 -2.92 -20.15 -4.21
CA SER A 798 -4.09 -19.36 -4.58
C SER A 798 -4.25 -18.19 -3.61
N LEU A 799 -4.00 -16.97 -4.09
CA LEU A 799 -4.16 -15.73 -3.29
C LEU A 799 -5.57 -15.59 -2.72
N LYS A 800 -6.59 -16.05 -3.47
CA LYS A 800 -7.98 -16.06 -3.01
C LYS A 800 -8.14 -16.92 -1.78
N TRP A 801 -7.69 -18.18 -1.83
CA TRP A 801 -7.84 -19.13 -0.72
C TRP A 801 -6.98 -18.74 0.48
N SER A 802 -5.73 -18.30 0.26
CA SER A 802 -4.88 -17.78 1.34
C SER A 802 -5.54 -16.61 2.07
N GLY A 803 -6.12 -15.64 1.33
CA GLY A 803 -6.83 -14.52 1.95
C GLY A 803 -8.06 -14.94 2.76
N ILE A 804 -8.82 -15.95 2.30
CA ILE A 804 -9.96 -16.49 3.04
C ILE A 804 -9.48 -17.18 4.33
N TYR A 805 -8.47 -18.04 4.25
CA TYR A 805 -7.94 -18.77 5.39
C TYR A 805 -7.37 -17.84 6.46
N GLU A 806 -6.53 -16.87 6.07
CA GLU A 806 -5.99 -15.89 7.00
C GLU A 806 -7.08 -15.02 7.65
N THR A 807 -8.08 -14.58 6.88
CA THR A 807 -9.21 -13.81 7.40
C THR A 807 -10.00 -14.62 8.40
N THR A 808 -10.19 -15.94 8.17
CA THR A 808 -10.97 -16.81 9.04
C THR A 808 -10.34 -16.96 10.42
N VAL A 809 -9.01 -17.08 10.52
CA VAL A 809 -8.31 -17.26 11.81
C VAL A 809 -7.96 -15.95 12.51
N MET A 810 -7.94 -14.84 11.78
CA MET A 810 -7.41 -13.53 12.22
C MET A 810 -7.98 -13.07 13.58
N PRO A 811 -9.31 -12.94 13.81
CA PRO A 811 -9.81 -12.32 15.03
C PRO A 811 -9.47 -13.13 16.30
N HIS A 812 -9.31 -14.43 16.15
CA HIS A 812 -9.09 -15.35 17.28
C HIS A 812 -7.62 -15.58 17.60
N LEU A 813 -6.73 -15.32 16.66
CA LEU A 813 -5.27 -15.37 16.86
C LEU A 813 -4.68 -14.02 17.28
N LEU A 814 -5.37 -12.91 17.00
CA LEU A 814 -4.87 -11.56 17.22
C LEU A 814 -4.39 -11.34 18.66
N LEU A 815 -5.28 -11.51 19.64
CA LEU A 815 -4.96 -11.29 21.05
C LEU A 815 -3.88 -12.26 21.58
N PRO A 816 -3.95 -13.58 21.32
CA PRO A 816 -2.86 -14.50 21.70
C PRO A 816 -1.48 -14.11 21.17
N ILE A 817 -1.41 -13.66 19.92
CA ILE A 817 -0.15 -13.23 19.29
C ILE A 817 0.37 -11.93 19.93
N ILE A 818 -0.49 -10.94 20.14
CA ILE A 818 -0.11 -9.68 20.80
C ILE A 818 0.41 -9.96 22.24
N LEU A 819 -0.27 -10.80 23.01
CA LEU A 819 0.16 -11.15 24.36
C LEU A 819 1.55 -11.80 24.34
N GLU A 820 1.81 -12.73 23.40
CA GLU A 820 3.11 -13.38 23.27
C GLU A 820 4.20 -12.37 22.85
N LEU A 821 3.87 -11.41 21.98
CA LEU A 821 4.78 -10.31 21.62
C LEU A 821 5.11 -9.44 22.83
N CYS A 822 4.16 -9.20 23.72
CA CYS A 822 4.37 -8.45 24.97
C CYS A 822 5.09 -9.25 26.07
N GLY A 823 5.44 -10.53 25.84
CA GLY A 823 6.13 -11.38 26.82
C GLY A 823 5.19 -12.10 27.80
N ILE A 824 3.87 -12.05 27.56
CA ILE A 824 2.88 -12.76 28.34
C ILE A 824 2.67 -14.14 27.72
N SER A 825 3.54 -15.08 28.06
CA SER A 825 3.53 -16.44 27.48
C SER A 825 2.49 -17.35 28.16
N ALA A 826 1.97 -18.35 27.40
CA ALA A 826 1.09 -19.35 27.94
C ALA A 826 1.85 -20.26 28.91
N LYS A 827 1.30 -20.45 30.10
CA LYS A 827 1.91 -21.31 31.14
C LYS A 827 1.50 -22.79 31.02
N VAL A 828 0.48 -23.09 30.23
CA VAL A 828 -0.12 -24.43 30.14
C VAL A 828 -0.06 -24.94 28.70
N PHE A 829 0.42 -26.17 28.52
CA PHE A 829 0.37 -26.90 27.26
C PHE A 829 -1.06 -27.48 27.10
N GLU A 830 -1.82 -26.91 26.14
CA GLU A 830 -3.16 -27.44 25.80
C GLU A 830 -3.01 -28.50 24.70
N VAL A 831 -3.32 -29.75 25.03
CA VAL A 831 -3.33 -30.83 24.05
C VAL A 831 -4.55 -30.69 23.13
N THR A 832 -4.37 -30.82 21.83
CA THR A 832 -5.45 -30.86 20.86
C THR A 832 -6.07 -32.25 20.88
N ALA A 833 -7.34 -32.38 21.23
CA ALA A 833 -8.03 -33.66 21.23
C ALA A 833 -8.13 -34.22 19.80
N LYS A 834 -7.73 -35.48 19.59
CA LYS A 834 -7.86 -36.19 18.32
C LYS A 834 -8.75 -37.40 18.51
N GLY A 835 -9.73 -37.61 17.64
CA GLY A 835 -10.55 -38.85 17.65
C GLY A 835 -11.68 -38.91 18.66
N GLY A 836 -12.11 -37.77 19.22
CA GLY A 836 -13.28 -37.73 20.12
C GLY A 836 -14.60 -38.00 19.37
N THR A 837 -15.50 -38.82 20.01
CA THR A 837 -16.85 -39.09 19.51
C THR A 837 -17.61 -37.79 19.19
N ASN A 838 -18.32 -37.74 18.07
CA ASN A 838 -19.14 -36.65 17.56
C ASN A 838 -20.31 -36.25 18.52
N ALA A 839 -19.99 -35.75 19.71
CA ALA A 839 -20.96 -35.05 20.52
C ALA A 839 -21.13 -33.65 19.93
N ARG A 840 -22.32 -33.35 19.37
CA ARG A 840 -22.76 -32.05 18.89
C ARG A 840 -22.32 -30.94 19.87
N LYS A 841 -21.12 -30.35 19.69
CA LYS A 841 -20.78 -29.13 20.41
C LYS A 841 -21.67 -28.02 19.87
N LYS A 842 -22.52 -27.44 20.72
CA LYS A 842 -23.34 -26.27 20.39
C LYS A 842 -22.44 -25.20 19.80
N ARG A 843 -22.76 -24.73 18.58
CA ARG A 843 -22.08 -23.63 17.88
C ARG A 843 -21.89 -22.44 18.83
N ASP A 844 -20.65 -22.11 19.17
CA ASP A 844 -20.39 -20.94 20.02
C ASP A 844 -20.58 -19.64 19.18
N LYS A 845 -21.71 -19.00 19.41
CA LYS A 845 -22.05 -17.72 18.75
C LYS A 845 -21.00 -16.63 19.00
N ARG A 846 -20.14 -16.77 20.02
CA ARG A 846 -19.07 -15.80 20.31
C ARG A 846 -18.01 -15.80 19.22
N ILE A 847 -17.77 -16.93 18.59
CA ILE A 847 -16.78 -17.08 17.52
C ILE A 847 -17.16 -16.25 16.28
N SER A 848 -18.45 -16.14 15.95
CA SER A 848 -18.94 -15.41 14.76
C SER A 848 -19.03 -13.88 14.96
N ARG A 849 -19.05 -13.38 16.18
CA ARG A 849 -19.29 -11.96 16.49
C ARG A 849 -18.32 -10.98 15.82
N PRO A 850 -16.99 -11.19 15.84
CA PRO A 850 -16.05 -10.25 15.20
C PRO A 850 -16.31 -10.07 13.71
N PHE A 851 -16.64 -11.17 13.02
CA PHE A 851 -16.94 -11.14 11.58
C PHE A 851 -18.22 -10.37 11.28
N ILE A 852 -19.27 -10.59 12.09
CA ILE A 852 -20.55 -9.89 11.93
C ILE A 852 -20.35 -8.38 12.12
N ILE A 853 -19.59 -7.96 13.13
CA ILE A 853 -19.27 -6.55 13.37
C ILE A 853 -18.56 -5.94 12.15
N LEU A 854 -17.52 -6.60 11.61
CA LEU A 854 -16.79 -6.13 10.45
C LEU A 854 -17.65 -6.11 9.18
N ILE A 855 -18.57 -7.06 9.01
CA ILE A 855 -19.52 -7.07 7.88
C ILE A 855 -20.49 -5.89 7.99
N VAL A 856 -21.05 -5.64 9.17
CA VAL A 856 -21.97 -4.50 9.40
C VAL A 856 -21.26 -3.18 9.09
N LEU A 857 -20.03 -2.99 9.59
CA LEU A 857 -19.21 -1.83 9.26
C LEU A 857 -18.93 -1.72 7.76
N SER A 858 -18.66 -2.84 7.09
CA SER A 858 -18.45 -2.87 5.63
C SER A 858 -19.71 -2.44 4.87
N VAL A 859 -20.89 -2.91 5.29
CA VAL A 859 -22.17 -2.51 4.69
C VAL A 859 -22.42 -1.01 4.88
N ILE A 860 -22.24 -0.48 6.09
CA ILE A 860 -22.35 0.95 6.37
C ILE A 860 -21.35 1.74 5.50
N GLY A 861 -20.10 1.29 5.43
CA GLY A 861 -19.07 1.89 4.60
C GLY A 861 -19.41 1.89 3.10
N ILE A 862 -19.99 0.80 2.58
CA ILE A 862 -20.43 0.72 1.17
C ILE A 862 -21.54 1.75 0.90
N PHE A 863 -22.59 1.80 1.74
CA PHE A 863 -23.68 2.75 1.53
C PHE A 863 -23.21 4.20 1.59
N ARG A 864 -22.37 4.55 2.57
CA ARG A 864 -21.78 5.87 2.67
C ARG A 864 -20.88 6.17 1.45
N SER A 865 -20.03 5.25 1.04
CA SER A 865 -19.15 5.43 -0.13
C SER A 865 -19.95 5.60 -1.44
N LEU A 866 -21.03 4.84 -1.63
CA LEU A 866 -21.94 5.02 -2.77
C LEU A 866 -22.65 6.38 -2.73
N PHE A 867 -23.06 6.84 -1.56
CA PHE A 867 -23.66 8.14 -1.38
C PHE A 867 -22.66 9.28 -1.69
N VAL A 868 -21.42 9.18 -1.19
CA VAL A 868 -20.36 10.15 -1.52
C VAL A 868 -20.00 10.10 -3.01
N LEU A 869 -19.92 8.91 -3.61
CA LEU A 869 -19.69 8.77 -5.06
C LEU A 869 -20.82 9.43 -5.88
N TYR A 870 -22.06 9.27 -5.45
CA TYR A 870 -23.21 9.92 -6.08
C TYR A 870 -23.13 11.45 -5.99
N LEU A 871 -22.72 11.99 -4.83
CA LEU A 871 -22.63 13.43 -4.61
C LEU A 871 -21.42 14.08 -5.31
N THR A 872 -20.25 13.41 -5.27
CA THR A 872 -18.97 14.03 -5.69
C THR A 872 -18.47 13.55 -7.04
N GLY A 873 -18.96 12.40 -7.54
CA GLY A 873 -18.42 11.77 -8.74
C GLY A 873 -16.96 11.27 -8.61
N ALA A 874 -16.41 11.25 -7.39
CA ALA A 874 -15.00 10.93 -7.15
C ALA A 874 -14.66 9.47 -7.49
N VAL A 875 -13.92 9.25 -8.58
CA VAL A 875 -13.56 7.91 -9.12
C VAL A 875 -12.74 7.08 -8.13
N GLY A 876 -11.93 7.71 -7.30
CA GLY A 876 -11.14 7.04 -6.27
C GLY A 876 -11.98 6.19 -5.31
N ILE A 877 -13.25 6.54 -5.11
CA ILE A 877 -14.21 5.78 -4.30
C ILE A 877 -14.50 4.39 -4.90
N VAL A 878 -14.40 4.22 -6.21
CA VAL A 878 -14.60 2.92 -6.87
C VAL A 878 -13.52 1.92 -6.43
N VAL A 879 -12.27 2.38 -6.28
CA VAL A 879 -11.17 1.54 -5.77
C VAL A 879 -11.41 1.18 -4.31
N LEU A 880 -11.86 2.13 -3.49
CA LEU A 880 -12.24 1.88 -2.10
C LEU A 880 -13.35 0.82 -2.01
N LEU A 881 -14.41 0.96 -2.83
CA LEU A 881 -15.51 -0.02 -2.92
C LEU A 881 -15.01 -1.40 -3.32
N PHE A 882 -14.10 -1.50 -4.29
CA PHE A 882 -13.49 -2.77 -4.68
C PHE A 882 -12.83 -3.46 -3.47
N TRP A 883 -12.04 -2.72 -2.67
CA TRP A 883 -11.39 -3.29 -1.49
C TRP A 883 -12.38 -3.71 -0.41
N ILE A 884 -13.41 -2.90 -0.13
CA ILE A 884 -14.41 -3.23 0.88
C ILE A 884 -15.23 -4.45 0.46
N ILE A 885 -15.66 -4.52 -0.81
CA ILE A 885 -16.44 -5.65 -1.34
C ILE A 885 -15.58 -6.93 -1.33
N ARG A 886 -14.31 -6.87 -1.72
CA ARG A 886 -13.38 -7.99 -1.65
C ARG A 886 -13.20 -8.47 -0.20
N ASN A 887 -12.98 -7.57 0.73
CA ASN A 887 -12.80 -7.88 2.15
C ASN A 887 -14.10 -8.45 2.75
N MET A 888 -15.24 -7.89 2.41
CA MET A 888 -16.56 -8.39 2.82
C MET A 888 -16.80 -9.81 2.28
N TYR A 889 -16.40 -10.10 1.04
CA TYR A 889 -16.45 -11.46 0.50
C TYR A 889 -15.64 -12.44 1.37
N TYR A 890 -14.42 -12.07 1.80
CA TYR A 890 -13.62 -12.94 2.67
C TYR A 890 -14.25 -13.12 4.06
N LEU A 891 -14.83 -12.07 4.64
CA LEU A 891 -15.54 -12.14 5.92
C LEU A 891 -16.80 -13.03 5.84
N ILE A 892 -17.57 -12.95 4.74
CA ILE A 892 -18.73 -13.80 4.50
C ILE A 892 -18.30 -15.26 4.35
N MET A 893 -17.24 -15.52 3.57
CA MET A 893 -16.68 -16.87 3.42
C MET A 893 -16.20 -17.43 4.77
N ALA A 894 -15.58 -16.61 5.63
CA ALA A 894 -15.20 -16.99 6.98
C ALA A 894 -16.40 -17.42 7.84
N LEU A 895 -17.54 -16.71 7.73
CA LEU A 895 -18.78 -17.12 8.42
C LEU A 895 -19.32 -18.46 7.94
N PHE A 896 -19.26 -18.75 6.64
CA PHE A 896 -19.64 -20.07 6.11
C PHE A 896 -18.72 -21.16 6.66
N LEU A 897 -17.40 -20.92 6.69
CA LEU A 897 -16.41 -21.86 7.21
C LEU A 897 -16.63 -22.19 8.69
N ILE A 898 -16.90 -21.15 9.50
CA ILE A 898 -17.20 -21.31 10.94
C ILE A 898 -18.55 -22.04 11.13
N GLY A 899 -19.48 -21.90 10.19
CA GLY A 899 -20.79 -22.52 10.22
C GLY A 899 -20.75 -24.04 10.19
N GLY A 900 -19.76 -24.60 9.50
CA GLY A 900 -19.61 -26.03 9.26
C GLY A 900 -20.74 -26.64 8.39
N ARG A 901 -20.57 -27.87 7.99
CA ARG A 901 -21.68 -28.68 7.44
C ARG A 901 -22.67 -29.02 8.53
N GLY A 902 -23.97 -29.08 8.20
CA GLY A 902 -24.97 -29.68 9.04
C GLY A 902 -24.65 -31.19 9.28
N SER A 903 -25.10 -31.72 10.39
CA SER A 903 -24.72 -33.04 10.93
C SER A 903 -25.14 -34.29 10.11
N ASP A 904 -25.70 -34.11 8.92
CA ASP A 904 -26.26 -35.21 8.13
C ASP A 904 -25.30 -35.78 7.07
N SER A 905 -24.06 -35.24 6.98
CA SER A 905 -23.04 -35.82 6.12
C SER A 905 -22.31 -36.94 6.85
N GLU A 906 -22.50 -38.18 6.40
CA GLU A 906 -21.65 -39.31 6.84
C GLU A 906 -20.15 -38.92 6.65
N PRO A 907 -19.28 -39.32 7.59
CA PRO A 907 -17.85 -39.16 7.38
C PRO A 907 -17.47 -39.89 6.09
N VAL A 908 -16.71 -39.18 5.22
CA VAL A 908 -16.17 -39.77 3.97
C VAL A 908 -15.48 -41.09 4.36
N ARG A 909 -15.98 -42.21 3.84
CA ARG A 909 -15.37 -43.51 4.13
C ARG A 909 -13.94 -43.50 3.61
N VAL A 910 -13.01 -43.99 4.38
CA VAL A 910 -11.58 -44.06 4.07
C VAL A 910 -11.28 -44.71 2.72
N ILE A 911 -12.17 -45.56 2.23
CA ILE A 911 -12.11 -46.27 0.95
C ILE A 911 -12.13 -45.30 -0.28
N ASP A 912 -12.71 -44.11 -0.15
CA ASP A 912 -12.81 -43.15 -1.22
C ASP A 912 -11.62 -42.15 -1.27
N ALA A 913 -10.73 -42.17 -0.30
CA ALA A 913 -9.60 -41.21 -0.21
C ALA A 913 -8.42 -41.59 -1.09
N GLU A 914 -8.20 -42.89 -1.35
CA GLU A 914 -7.10 -43.39 -2.16
C GLU A 914 -7.13 -42.89 -3.64
N PRO A 915 -8.28 -42.89 -4.30
CA PRO A 915 -8.41 -42.34 -5.66
C PRO A 915 -8.13 -40.82 -5.77
N ILE A 916 -8.37 -40.06 -4.72
CA ILE A 916 -8.21 -38.58 -4.72
C ILE A 916 -6.72 -38.21 -4.63
N LEU A 917 -5.95 -38.91 -3.81
CA LEU A 917 -4.50 -38.73 -3.72
C LEU A 917 -3.80 -39.15 -5.00
N LEU A 918 -4.19 -40.28 -5.60
CA LEU A 918 -3.64 -40.78 -6.86
C LEU A 918 -4.07 -39.92 -8.07
N GLN A 919 -5.29 -39.39 -8.12
CA GLN A 919 -5.73 -38.50 -9.19
C GLN A 919 -5.02 -37.14 -9.15
N ARG A 920 -4.74 -36.57 -7.96
CA ARG A 920 -3.92 -35.36 -7.82
C ARG A 920 -2.47 -35.60 -8.25
N TYR A 921 -1.89 -36.75 -7.92
CA TYR A 921 -0.53 -37.10 -8.33
C TYR A 921 -0.42 -37.28 -9.86
N ARG A 922 -1.43 -37.90 -10.53
CA ARG A 922 -1.47 -38.05 -11.98
C ARG A 922 -1.67 -36.75 -12.76
N LYS A 923 -2.36 -35.76 -12.18
CA LYS A 923 -2.56 -34.43 -12.81
C LYS A 923 -1.35 -33.51 -12.73
N THR A 924 -0.39 -33.77 -11.86
CA THR A 924 0.78 -32.88 -11.64
C THR A 924 2.04 -33.34 -12.33
N LYS A 925 2.07 -34.56 -12.95
CA LYS A 925 3.17 -34.98 -13.83
C LYS A 925 2.60 -35.64 -15.10
N PRO A 926 2.95 -35.16 -16.30
CA PRO A 926 2.88 -36.02 -17.46
C PRO A 926 3.95 -37.12 -17.24
N ILE A 927 3.50 -38.38 -17.11
CA ILE A 927 4.36 -39.53 -17.12
C ILE A 927 4.96 -39.54 -18.55
N GLY A 928 6.25 -39.24 -18.68
CA GLY A 928 6.98 -39.57 -19.87
C GLY A 928 6.90 -41.09 -20.09
N PRO A 929 7.04 -41.58 -21.32
CA PRO A 929 6.88 -42.98 -21.61
C PRO A 929 7.83 -43.82 -20.76
N VAL A 930 7.26 -44.74 -19.99
CA VAL A 930 7.99 -45.82 -19.35
C VAL A 930 8.66 -46.58 -20.50
N MET A 931 9.99 -46.55 -20.57
CA MET A 931 10.71 -47.46 -21.46
C MET A 931 10.44 -48.89 -20.97
N GLU A 932 9.57 -49.59 -21.69
CA GLU A 932 9.59 -51.04 -21.68
C GLU A 932 10.90 -51.47 -22.34
N GLY A 933 11.74 -52.14 -21.59
CA GLY A 933 12.91 -52.76 -22.20
C GLY A 933 14.04 -53.02 -21.18
N ILE A 934 14.05 -54.26 -20.69
CA ILE A 934 15.11 -55.08 -20.04
C ILE A 934 15.28 -54.84 -18.56
#